data_40d355ab51e151d2d65a9cf3b8d4a312
#
_entry.id   40d355ab51e151d2d65a9cf3b8d4a312
#
_cell.length_a   1.000
_cell.length_b   1.000
_cell.length_c   1.000
_cell.angle_alpha   90.00
_cell.angle_beta   90.00
_cell.angle_gamma   90.00
#
_symmetry.space_group_name_H-M   'P 1'
#
loop_
_entity.id
_entity.type
_entity.pdbx_description
1 polymer ?
#
loop_
_entity_poly.entity_id
_entity_poly.type
_entity_poly.pdbx_seq_one_letter_code
_entity_poly.pdbx_strand_id
1 'polypeptide(L)'
;MKTSIKPPIKIGLLFSFLLLLAFIPKGDDPIDKLVASLQKWTDTIPQEKVYLHTDKPYYALGDTIWFKGYVTIGSRHQLSALSGAMYVELISEKDSLVQRLKLPVTSGMVVGDFVLKDDYHQGSYRIRAYTQWMRNAGEDYFYDHTFLVGDVAGGDIVAKADFSYRDNKGKKVLTAILNYTNDQGKALGDKAVRYEIWADYKPLWRQNGKTDALGSMRIVIPDDIKQRREAAYIRTILQGSDKYPIIRDFPIKATLSQSDVQFFPESGNLVNGITSRVAFKAIGIDGLSIAIKGNIVDNDNKEIAKLETLHGGMGSFLLIPVSGKTYTANVIFEDGSTKSIPLPKVIDQGYVLSVYQPNKDSVLVRIHASAPLLSSSVNLIAHTSGETVFAAPVKIEKPITSIWLKKKVFPTGIAQFTLFNASGEPLNERIAFIRSNDLMQLDIKTAKTSYSSKEHVQVDLEAKDSQGKPTIGNFSVSVIDESKVPFDENKESTIFSNILLTSDLKGYVEEPNYYFAKTGDDADKALDNLMLTQGYRRFAWKELNNTIVTKPQFPAEGLGTVITGRVTTLTDKPVPDANISLLALRASAVKSVTADADGRFHFEPFFLTDSIKLFFQARTKNGSDKVKLLLTRIPGIKVNSNPNLPDASLNVHSSLKQYLDNGKQEDDAYEKLGMLDKVHRLKEVKIRAKKHDPLENYSSQWGPVVPEGHADFTLYVEPRDEYPTPGIYLQGLLPNVIFTMTGGGMVPDRSVYLNGRKLSLDETIDILNYGGLDVESIARVDLLNKFNSLIYMYGKEPCMFIYTKKGYVRKTYNPSVVNITHKGFNKVREFYSPKYDKPGANLKLPDLRSTVYWDPYLKTDVAGKTSFNFFNADGPGTYKVIVEGINANGELGRQVYRYMVED
;
A
#
# COMPACT_ATOMS: atom_id res chain seq x y z
N MET A 1 -12.12 -90.13 -5.48
CA MET A 1 -13.32 -89.72 -4.77
C MET A 1 -13.35 -88.20 -4.70
N LYS A 2 -14.21 -87.53 -5.44
CA LYS A 2 -14.43 -86.09 -5.48
C LYS A 2 -15.37 -85.66 -4.36
N THR A 3 -14.98 -84.86 -3.47
CA THR A 3 -15.89 -84.16 -2.55
C THR A 3 -15.89 -82.63 -2.85
N SER A 4 -17.02 -82.22 -3.42
CA SER A 4 -17.39 -80.83 -3.73
C SER A 4 -17.78 -80.11 -2.41
N ILE A 5 -17.16 -79.09 -2.06
CA ILE A 5 -17.57 -78.14 -0.97
C ILE A 5 -18.23 -76.93 -1.63
N LYS A 6 -19.54 -76.78 -1.40
CA LYS A 6 -20.30 -75.59 -1.75
C LYS A 6 -20.02 -74.48 -0.67
N PRO A 7 -19.71 -73.29 -1.03
CA PRO A 7 -19.58 -72.20 -0.03
C PRO A 7 -20.96 -71.67 0.37
N PRO A 8 -21.13 -71.22 1.61
CA PRO A 8 -22.45 -70.84 2.11
C PRO A 8 -22.80 -69.41 1.61
N ILE A 9 -23.95 -69.40 0.90
CA ILE A 9 -24.56 -68.17 0.33
C ILE A 9 -24.87 -67.06 1.40
N LYS A 10 -24.76 -67.33 2.69
CA LYS A 10 -25.04 -66.40 3.80
C LYS A 10 -23.95 -65.35 4.08
N ILE A 11 -22.70 -65.55 3.63
CA ILE A 11 -21.61 -64.62 3.82
C ILE A 11 -21.62 -63.49 2.77
N GLY A 12 -22.12 -63.75 1.58
CA GLY A 12 -22.24 -62.74 0.52
C GLY A 12 -23.30 -61.66 0.81
N LEU A 13 -24.40 -62.06 1.50
CA LEU A 13 -25.45 -61.09 1.89
C LEU A 13 -25.06 -60.18 3.05
N LEU A 14 -24.20 -60.64 3.96
CA LEU A 14 -23.68 -59.78 5.05
C LEU A 14 -22.66 -58.77 4.56
N PHE A 15 -21.84 -59.12 3.55
CA PHE A 15 -20.85 -58.25 2.93
C PHE A 15 -21.51 -57.17 2.02
N SER A 16 -22.62 -57.53 1.34
CA SER A 16 -23.39 -56.62 0.51
C SER A 16 -24.18 -55.61 1.37
N PHE A 17 -24.62 -56.00 2.56
CA PHE A 17 -25.29 -55.11 3.51
C PHE A 17 -24.32 -54.19 4.24
N LEU A 18 -23.10 -54.60 4.49
CA LEU A 18 -22.00 -53.74 5.00
C LEU A 18 -21.48 -52.75 3.96
N LEU A 19 -21.47 -53.12 2.66
CA LEU A 19 -21.12 -52.20 1.57
C LEU A 19 -22.25 -51.18 1.28
N LEU A 20 -23.52 -51.51 1.52
CA LEU A 20 -24.65 -50.57 1.41
C LEU A 20 -24.73 -49.59 2.56
N LEU A 21 -24.21 -49.91 3.75
CA LEU A 21 -24.08 -48.96 4.87
C LEU A 21 -22.92 -47.98 4.70
N ALA A 22 -21.95 -48.23 3.82
CA ALA A 22 -20.86 -47.32 3.49
C ALA A 22 -21.25 -46.22 2.48
N PHE A 23 -22.45 -46.26 1.92
CA PHE A 23 -23.04 -45.29 1.00
C PHE A 23 -24.25 -44.57 1.58
N ILE A 24 -24.36 -44.41 2.90
CA ILE A 24 -25.25 -43.40 3.45
C ILE A 24 -24.61 -42.07 3.12
N PRO A 25 -25.17 -41.25 2.22
CA PRO A 25 -24.64 -39.89 2.03
C PRO A 25 -24.71 -39.24 3.41
N LYS A 26 -23.55 -38.84 3.96
CA LYS A 26 -23.51 -37.92 5.06
C LYS A 26 -24.40 -36.75 4.65
N GLY A 27 -25.47 -36.54 5.37
CA GLY A 27 -26.37 -35.43 5.08
C GLY A 27 -25.54 -34.18 4.95
N ASP A 28 -25.90 -33.30 4.01
CA ASP A 28 -25.27 -32.00 3.75
C ASP A 28 -25.34 -31.12 5.01
N ASP A 29 -24.44 -31.35 5.97
CA ASP A 29 -24.35 -30.53 7.16
C ASP A 29 -23.99 -29.12 6.73
N PRO A 30 -24.74 -28.05 7.07
CA PRO A 30 -24.45 -26.70 6.71
C PRO A 30 -23.02 -26.25 7.07
N ILE A 31 -22.44 -26.77 8.16
CA ILE A 31 -21.07 -26.47 8.57
C ILE A 31 -20.05 -27.06 7.58
N ASP A 32 -20.26 -28.26 7.08
CA ASP A 32 -19.37 -28.89 6.09
C ASP A 32 -19.37 -28.08 4.78
N LYS A 33 -20.53 -27.57 4.37
CA LYS A 33 -20.65 -26.67 3.20
C LYS A 33 -19.91 -25.36 3.39
N LEU A 34 -20.02 -24.74 4.57
CA LEU A 34 -19.32 -23.51 4.89
C LEU A 34 -17.80 -23.70 4.87
N VAL A 35 -17.30 -24.76 5.52
CA VAL A 35 -15.89 -25.12 5.54
C VAL A 35 -15.38 -25.42 4.13
N ALA A 36 -16.14 -26.18 3.34
CA ALA A 36 -15.78 -26.50 1.95
C ALA A 36 -15.76 -25.25 1.06
N SER A 37 -16.69 -24.33 1.25
CA SER A 37 -16.73 -23.06 0.51
C SER A 37 -15.52 -22.18 0.84
N LEU A 38 -15.14 -22.09 2.11
CA LEU A 38 -13.99 -21.35 2.58
C LEU A 38 -12.69 -21.96 2.04
N GLN A 39 -12.57 -23.30 2.12
CA GLN A 39 -11.42 -24.04 1.57
C GLN A 39 -11.29 -23.82 0.05
N LYS A 40 -12.40 -23.96 -0.68
CA LYS A 40 -12.41 -23.70 -2.13
C LYS A 40 -11.96 -22.27 -2.48
N TRP A 41 -12.39 -21.28 -1.71
CA TRP A 41 -11.98 -19.90 -1.89
C TRP A 41 -10.47 -19.74 -1.65
N THR A 42 -9.96 -20.29 -0.54
CA THR A 42 -8.54 -20.24 -0.18
C THR A 42 -7.66 -20.94 -1.24
N ASP A 43 -8.10 -22.08 -1.75
CA ASP A 43 -7.37 -22.83 -2.78
C ASP A 43 -7.39 -22.12 -4.15
N THR A 44 -8.48 -21.40 -4.46
CA THR A 44 -8.63 -20.70 -5.75
C THR A 44 -7.93 -19.35 -5.75
N ILE A 45 -7.94 -18.64 -4.64
CA ILE A 45 -7.35 -17.31 -4.48
C ILE A 45 -6.48 -17.27 -3.21
N PRO A 46 -5.38 -18.03 -3.18
CA PRO A 46 -4.47 -18.01 -2.05
C PRO A 46 -3.94 -16.59 -1.82
N GLN A 47 -3.90 -16.16 -0.56
CA GLN A 47 -3.61 -14.79 -0.19
C GLN A 47 -2.10 -14.56 -0.08
N GLU A 48 -1.52 -13.78 -0.99
CA GLU A 48 -0.17 -13.25 -0.84
C GLU A 48 -0.17 -12.00 0.01
N LYS A 49 0.90 -11.81 0.79
CA LYS A 49 1.23 -10.59 1.54
C LYS A 49 2.62 -10.14 1.17
N VAL A 50 2.83 -8.85 1.11
CA VAL A 50 4.15 -8.23 0.87
C VAL A 50 4.52 -7.39 2.07
N TYR A 51 5.78 -7.49 2.48
CA TYR A 51 6.40 -6.59 3.45
C TYR A 51 7.75 -6.11 2.90
N LEU A 52 8.09 -4.84 3.13
CA LEU A 52 9.40 -4.27 2.80
C LEU A 52 10.11 -3.83 4.06
N HIS A 53 11.29 -4.37 4.33
CA HIS A 53 12.25 -3.83 5.28
C HIS A 53 13.11 -2.79 4.57
N THR A 54 13.09 -1.54 5.02
CA THR A 54 13.88 -0.42 4.51
C THR A 54 15.08 -0.13 5.42
N ASP A 55 16.13 0.46 4.89
CA ASP A 55 17.35 0.74 5.66
C ASP A 55 17.16 1.78 6.77
N LYS A 56 16.24 2.74 6.61
CA LYS A 56 15.91 3.77 7.60
C LYS A 56 14.47 4.25 7.44
N PRO A 57 13.89 4.96 8.44
CA PRO A 57 12.47 5.30 8.45
C PRO A 57 12.10 6.55 7.64
N TYR A 58 13.05 7.40 7.26
CA TYR A 58 12.86 8.61 6.48
C TYR A 58 14.15 9.00 5.75
N TYR A 59 14.07 9.94 4.83
CA TYR A 59 15.15 10.23 3.88
C TYR A 59 15.27 11.72 3.58
N ALA A 60 16.38 12.08 2.92
CA ALA A 60 16.56 13.37 2.26
C ALA A 60 16.64 13.20 0.74
N LEU A 61 16.43 14.27 0.00
CA LEU A 61 16.72 14.29 -1.43
C LEU A 61 18.21 13.99 -1.64
N GLY A 62 18.55 13.24 -2.68
CA GLY A 62 19.88 12.68 -2.91
C GLY A 62 20.12 11.32 -2.27
N ASP A 63 19.34 10.93 -1.25
CA ASP A 63 19.45 9.61 -0.62
C ASP A 63 19.03 8.47 -1.55
N THR A 64 19.44 7.28 -1.17
CA THR A 64 18.94 6.03 -1.73
C THR A 64 18.14 5.28 -0.66
N ILE A 65 16.92 4.90 -1.00
CA ILE A 65 16.11 3.98 -0.20
C ILE A 65 16.53 2.56 -0.57
N TRP A 66 17.13 1.85 0.37
CA TRP A 66 17.45 0.44 0.22
C TRP A 66 16.36 -0.41 0.84
N PHE A 67 15.94 -1.48 0.18
CA PHE A 67 14.92 -2.35 0.75
C PHE A 67 15.08 -3.81 0.35
N LYS A 68 14.61 -4.69 1.26
CA LYS A 68 14.32 -6.10 0.98
C LYS A 68 12.85 -6.37 1.16
N GLY A 69 12.23 -7.00 0.15
CA GLY A 69 10.85 -7.44 0.18
C GLY A 69 10.71 -8.91 0.52
N TYR A 70 9.69 -9.24 1.30
CA TYR A 70 9.27 -10.60 1.61
C TYR A 70 7.86 -10.79 1.08
N VAL A 71 7.66 -11.79 0.23
CA VAL A 71 6.36 -12.19 -0.30
C VAL A 71 5.96 -13.49 0.38
N THR A 72 4.94 -13.44 1.21
CA THR A 72 4.46 -14.59 1.97
C THR A 72 3.09 -15.03 1.50
N ILE A 73 2.71 -16.27 1.79
CA ILE A 73 1.44 -16.87 1.39
C ILE A 73 0.85 -17.71 2.54
N GLY A 74 -0.47 -17.71 2.63
CA GLY A 74 -1.21 -18.53 3.58
C GLY A 74 -1.14 -18.03 5.02
N SER A 75 -1.79 -18.77 5.90
CA SER A 75 -1.94 -18.42 7.32
C SER A 75 -0.64 -18.52 8.12
N ARG A 76 0.29 -19.35 7.65
CA ARG A 76 1.61 -19.59 8.29
C ARG A 76 2.73 -18.78 7.67
N HIS A 77 2.40 -17.80 6.85
CA HIS A 77 3.35 -16.84 6.26
C HIS A 77 4.53 -17.48 5.50
N GLN A 78 4.32 -18.65 4.89
CA GLN A 78 5.37 -19.30 4.11
C GLN A 78 5.81 -18.41 2.95
N LEU A 79 7.09 -18.44 2.57
CA LEU A 79 7.59 -17.72 1.41
C LEU A 79 6.87 -18.17 0.15
N SER A 80 6.31 -17.23 -0.59
CA SER A 80 5.50 -17.53 -1.79
C SER A 80 6.37 -17.98 -2.95
N ALA A 81 5.95 -19.07 -3.60
CA ALA A 81 6.45 -19.50 -4.90
C ALA A 81 5.49 -19.18 -6.05
N LEU A 82 4.36 -18.52 -5.75
CA LEU A 82 3.28 -18.26 -6.72
C LEU A 82 3.67 -17.15 -7.70
N SER A 83 4.16 -16.02 -7.19
CA SER A 83 4.52 -14.86 -8.01
C SER A 83 6.03 -14.77 -8.20
N GLY A 84 6.49 -14.62 -9.45
CA GLY A 84 7.88 -14.41 -9.84
C GLY A 84 8.24 -12.94 -10.07
N ALA A 85 7.29 -12.01 -9.94
CA ALA A 85 7.52 -10.58 -10.12
C ALA A 85 6.79 -9.77 -9.05
N MET A 86 7.45 -8.73 -8.52
CA MET A 86 6.88 -7.74 -7.62
C MET A 86 7.02 -6.35 -8.23
N TYR A 87 5.97 -5.56 -8.11
CA TYR A 87 5.96 -4.15 -8.46
C TYR A 87 6.12 -3.32 -7.20
N VAL A 88 7.06 -2.37 -7.24
CA VAL A 88 7.28 -1.42 -6.16
C VAL A 88 7.20 -0.01 -6.74
N GLU A 89 6.36 0.81 -6.17
CA GLU A 89 6.03 2.14 -6.65
C GLU A 89 6.38 3.19 -5.60
N LEU A 90 7.08 4.22 -6.02
CA LEU A 90 7.32 5.43 -5.25
C LEU A 90 6.30 6.48 -5.68
N ILE A 91 5.50 6.96 -4.75
CA ILE A 91 4.37 7.86 -4.99
C ILE A 91 4.60 9.12 -4.15
N SER A 92 4.42 10.29 -4.77
CA SER A 92 4.55 11.58 -4.08
C SER A 92 3.31 11.92 -3.25
N GLU A 93 3.43 12.96 -2.42
CA GLU A 93 2.33 13.50 -1.61
C GLU A 93 1.08 13.91 -2.42
N LYS A 94 1.25 14.18 -3.71
CA LYS A 94 0.16 14.54 -4.64
C LYS A 94 -0.47 13.31 -5.32
N ASP A 95 -0.26 12.11 -4.78
CA ASP A 95 -0.68 10.84 -5.38
C ASP A 95 -0.17 10.64 -6.83
N SER A 96 0.97 11.24 -7.14
CA SER A 96 1.63 11.09 -8.44
C SER A 96 2.67 9.98 -8.38
N LEU A 97 2.61 9.06 -9.33
CA LEU A 97 3.63 8.02 -9.48
C LEU A 97 4.94 8.67 -9.92
N VAL A 98 5.96 8.60 -9.04
CA VAL A 98 7.28 9.15 -9.29
C VAL A 98 8.17 8.14 -9.98
N GLN A 99 8.19 6.90 -9.45
CA GLN A 99 8.99 5.81 -9.98
C GLN A 99 8.30 4.48 -9.76
N ARG A 100 8.45 3.54 -10.71
CA ARG A 100 7.96 2.16 -10.59
C ARG A 100 9.08 1.19 -10.93
N LEU A 101 9.33 0.26 -10.03
CA LEU A 101 10.22 -0.87 -10.24
C LEU A 101 9.42 -2.14 -10.51
N LYS A 102 9.96 -2.99 -11.39
CA LYS A 102 9.55 -4.38 -11.53
C LYS A 102 10.76 -5.23 -11.12
N LEU A 103 10.61 -6.00 -10.07
CA LEU A 103 11.71 -6.75 -9.46
C LEU A 103 11.44 -8.25 -9.48
N PRO A 104 12.46 -9.10 -9.72
CA PRO A 104 12.28 -10.54 -9.70
C PRO A 104 12.07 -11.03 -8.27
N VAL A 105 11.08 -11.90 -8.07
CA VAL A 105 10.84 -12.61 -6.81
C VAL A 105 11.54 -13.96 -6.88
N THR A 106 12.54 -14.17 -6.03
CA THR A 106 13.25 -15.43 -5.94
C THR A 106 13.04 -16.03 -4.56
N SER A 107 12.44 -17.22 -4.51
CA SER A 107 12.09 -17.88 -3.25
C SER A 107 11.31 -16.98 -2.28
N GLY A 108 10.34 -16.21 -2.80
CA GLY A 108 9.53 -15.29 -2.01
C GLY A 108 10.26 -14.02 -1.54
N MET A 109 11.46 -13.74 -2.04
CA MET A 109 12.25 -12.58 -1.64
C MET A 109 12.59 -11.68 -2.82
N VAL A 110 12.73 -10.39 -2.54
CA VAL A 110 13.03 -9.34 -3.51
C VAL A 110 14.02 -8.38 -2.89
N VAL A 111 14.91 -7.84 -3.68
CA VAL A 111 15.80 -6.74 -3.27
C VAL A 111 15.64 -5.59 -4.26
N GLY A 112 15.67 -4.37 -3.76
CA GLY A 112 15.54 -3.19 -4.60
C GLY A 112 16.05 -1.92 -3.95
N ASP A 113 16.06 -0.85 -4.76
CA ASP A 113 16.45 0.47 -4.32
C ASP A 113 15.74 1.58 -5.12
N PHE A 114 15.51 2.73 -4.46
CA PHE A 114 15.08 3.96 -5.11
C PHE A 114 16.11 5.07 -4.88
N VAL A 115 16.49 5.77 -5.93
CA VAL A 115 17.22 7.04 -5.80
C VAL A 115 16.22 8.17 -5.67
N LEU A 116 16.31 8.92 -4.59
CA LEU A 116 15.59 10.18 -4.43
C LEU A 116 16.39 11.27 -5.14
N LYS A 117 15.96 11.63 -6.34
CA LYS A 117 16.67 12.61 -7.16
C LYS A 117 16.51 14.01 -6.58
N ASP A 118 17.50 14.88 -6.81
CA ASP A 118 17.50 16.27 -6.34
C ASP A 118 16.40 17.14 -6.97
N ASP A 119 15.86 16.72 -8.11
CA ASP A 119 14.73 17.39 -8.77
C ASP A 119 13.36 17.01 -8.21
N TYR A 120 13.31 16.08 -7.24
CA TYR A 120 12.08 15.77 -6.52
C TYR A 120 11.79 16.87 -5.48
N HIS A 121 10.59 16.84 -4.93
CA HIS A 121 10.18 17.80 -3.91
C HIS A 121 10.19 17.14 -2.53
N GLN A 122 10.57 17.92 -1.51
CA GLN A 122 10.35 17.46 -0.13
C GLN A 122 8.85 17.25 0.13
N GLY A 123 8.51 16.30 1.00
CA GLY A 123 7.12 16.00 1.33
C GLY A 123 6.95 14.61 1.91
N SER A 124 5.70 14.20 2.02
CA SER A 124 5.32 12.85 2.39
C SER A 124 5.31 11.95 1.15
N TYR A 125 6.12 10.92 1.14
CA TYR A 125 6.17 9.92 0.07
C TYR A 125 5.58 8.61 0.54
N ARG A 126 5.15 7.81 -0.40
CA ARG A 126 4.55 6.50 -0.17
C ARG A 126 5.22 5.45 -1.03
N ILE A 127 5.61 4.33 -0.44
CA ILE A 127 5.99 3.13 -1.17
C ILE A 127 4.80 2.19 -1.16
N ARG A 128 4.33 1.80 -2.35
CA ARG A 128 3.32 0.79 -2.55
C ARG A 128 3.95 -0.42 -3.23
N ALA A 129 3.75 -1.63 -2.66
CA ALA A 129 4.31 -2.85 -3.25
C ALA A 129 3.27 -3.96 -3.34
N TYR A 130 3.27 -4.67 -4.46
CA TYR A 130 2.29 -5.73 -4.76
C TYR A 130 2.81 -6.70 -5.84
N THR A 131 2.24 -7.89 -5.86
CA THR A 131 2.36 -8.82 -6.99
C THR A 131 1.15 -8.68 -7.91
N GLN A 132 1.25 -9.15 -9.13
CA GLN A 132 0.11 -9.16 -10.05
C GLN A 132 -1.06 -9.99 -9.48
N TRP A 133 -0.77 -11.05 -8.76
CA TRP A 133 -1.75 -11.90 -8.10
C TRP A 133 -2.55 -11.19 -7.01
N MET A 134 -1.91 -10.35 -6.19
CA MET A 134 -2.56 -9.61 -5.11
C MET A 134 -3.70 -8.70 -5.59
N ARG A 135 -3.70 -8.30 -6.84
CA ARG A 135 -4.78 -7.50 -7.45
C ARG A 135 -6.15 -8.20 -7.42
N ASN A 136 -6.18 -9.52 -7.33
CA ASN A 136 -7.43 -10.28 -7.20
C ASN A 136 -8.12 -10.05 -5.84
N ALA A 137 -7.35 -9.70 -4.79
CA ALA A 137 -7.88 -9.37 -3.47
C ALA A 137 -8.27 -7.88 -3.32
N GLY A 138 -7.76 -7.01 -4.21
CA GLY A 138 -7.97 -5.57 -4.17
C GLY A 138 -6.77 -4.77 -3.67
N GLU A 139 -6.75 -3.49 -4.02
CA GLU A 139 -5.61 -2.59 -3.73
C GLU A 139 -5.44 -2.30 -2.23
N ASP A 140 -6.51 -2.43 -1.43
CA ASP A 140 -6.48 -2.24 0.02
C ASP A 140 -5.52 -3.21 0.76
N TYR A 141 -5.11 -4.30 0.10
CA TYR A 141 -4.22 -5.32 0.65
C TYR A 141 -2.80 -5.23 0.14
N PHE A 142 -2.48 -4.23 -0.68
CA PHE A 142 -1.09 -3.97 -1.07
C PHE A 142 -0.30 -3.50 0.15
N TYR A 143 0.99 -3.80 0.16
CA TYR A 143 1.89 -3.13 1.08
C TYR A 143 1.87 -1.64 0.78
N ASP A 144 1.68 -0.84 1.81
CA ASP A 144 1.67 0.61 1.71
C ASP A 144 2.37 1.20 2.94
N HIS A 145 3.40 2.00 2.71
CA HIS A 145 4.17 2.63 3.76
C HIS A 145 4.49 4.07 3.40
N THR A 146 4.12 4.99 4.27
CA THR A 146 4.35 6.42 4.12
C THR A 146 5.53 6.86 4.97
N PHE A 147 6.40 7.68 4.40
CA PHE A 147 7.58 8.22 5.05
C PHE A 147 7.86 9.63 4.57
N LEU A 148 8.70 10.36 5.30
CA LEU A 148 9.07 11.73 4.98
C LEU A 148 10.35 11.78 4.16
N VAL A 149 10.38 12.70 3.20
CA VAL A 149 11.57 13.07 2.43
C VAL A 149 11.83 14.57 2.64
N GLY A 150 12.96 14.90 3.24
CA GLY A 150 13.39 16.28 3.44
C GLY A 150 14.32 16.78 2.34
N ASP A 151 14.53 18.08 2.29
CA ASP A 151 15.50 18.72 1.41
C ASP A 151 16.60 19.39 2.25
N VAL A 152 17.82 18.87 2.15
CA VAL A 152 19.00 19.43 2.85
C VAL A 152 19.34 20.83 2.36
N ALA A 153 19.14 21.09 1.05
CA ALA A 153 19.32 22.40 0.42
C ALA A 153 18.09 23.31 0.57
N GLY A 154 17.01 22.78 1.16
CA GLY A 154 15.74 23.47 1.32
C GLY A 154 15.90 24.81 2.05
N GLY A 155 15.53 25.88 1.34
CA GLY A 155 15.84 27.26 1.66
C GLY A 155 15.41 27.71 3.06
N ASP A 156 15.89 28.88 3.43
CA ASP A 156 15.80 29.60 4.73
C ASP A 156 14.36 29.74 5.31
N ILE A 157 13.33 29.19 4.65
CA ILE A 157 11.94 29.35 5.06
C ILE A 157 11.26 27.99 5.28
N VAL A 158 10.90 27.75 6.52
CA VAL A 158 10.05 26.66 6.98
C VAL A 158 8.61 27.12 7.00
N ALA A 159 7.71 26.34 6.38
CA ALA A 159 6.28 26.64 6.37
C ALA A 159 5.47 25.43 6.87
N LYS A 160 4.50 25.69 7.75
CA LYS A 160 3.57 24.68 8.30
C LYS A 160 2.14 25.11 8.02
N ALA A 161 1.27 24.16 7.67
CA ALA A 161 -0.16 24.39 7.53
C ALA A 161 -0.92 23.55 8.57
N ASP A 162 -1.76 24.21 9.34
CA ASP A 162 -2.70 23.58 10.26
C ASP A 162 -4.13 23.84 9.77
N PHE A 163 -4.92 22.78 9.56
CA PHE A 163 -6.29 22.87 9.08
C PHE A 163 -7.27 22.67 10.23
N SER A 164 -8.29 23.55 10.33
CA SER A 164 -9.33 23.44 11.34
C SER A 164 -10.64 24.03 10.86
N TYR A 165 -11.77 23.48 11.37
CA TYR A 165 -13.07 24.10 11.15
C TYR A 165 -13.30 25.19 12.20
N ARG A 166 -13.52 26.41 11.75
CA ARG A 166 -13.80 27.58 12.61
C ARG A 166 -15.16 28.18 12.32
N ASP A 167 -15.76 28.75 13.34
CA ASP A 167 -16.98 29.53 13.17
C ASP A 167 -16.67 30.82 12.40
N ASN A 168 -17.44 31.07 11.34
CA ASN A 168 -17.43 32.29 10.59
C ASN A 168 -18.86 32.76 10.42
N LYS A 169 -19.30 33.66 11.29
CA LYS A 169 -20.70 34.21 11.32
C LYS A 169 -21.75 33.10 11.42
N GLY A 170 -21.58 32.13 12.32
CA GLY A 170 -22.55 31.06 12.54
C GLY A 170 -22.43 29.88 11.56
N LYS A 171 -21.45 29.92 10.61
CA LYS A 171 -21.18 28.82 9.69
C LYS A 171 -19.78 28.27 9.94
N LYS A 172 -19.67 26.98 10.15
CA LYS A 172 -18.35 26.31 10.25
C LYS A 172 -17.67 26.27 8.88
N VAL A 173 -16.52 26.92 8.76
CA VAL A 173 -15.70 26.95 7.54
C VAL A 173 -14.35 26.30 7.78
N LEU A 174 -13.88 25.54 6.81
CA LEU A 174 -12.53 25.01 6.83
C LEU A 174 -11.52 26.16 6.68
N THR A 175 -10.58 26.24 7.58
CA THR A 175 -9.58 27.31 7.63
C THR A 175 -8.20 26.69 7.73
N ALA A 176 -7.28 27.11 6.87
CA ALA A 176 -5.86 26.82 6.98
C ALA A 176 -5.17 27.97 7.73
N ILE A 177 -4.33 27.62 8.68
CA ILE A 177 -3.38 28.56 9.31
C ILE A 177 -2.00 28.16 8.84
N LEU A 178 -1.36 29.03 8.09
CA LEU A 178 -0.02 28.85 7.58
C LEU A 178 0.95 29.63 8.47
N ASN A 179 1.97 28.95 8.99
CA ASN A 179 3.00 29.51 9.83
C ASN A 179 4.34 29.45 9.10
N TYR A 180 5.01 30.60 9.01
CA TYR A 180 6.31 30.74 8.34
C TYR A 180 7.38 31.14 9.34
N THR A 181 8.46 30.37 9.37
CA THR A 181 9.66 30.68 10.17
C THR A 181 10.90 30.55 9.29
N ASN A 182 12.01 31.14 9.74
CA ASN A 182 13.29 30.79 9.15
C ASN A 182 13.79 29.43 9.66
N ASP A 183 14.93 28.98 9.19
CA ASP A 183 15.63 27.75 9.60
C ASP A 183 15.93 27.68 11.11
N GLN A 184 16.12 28.82 11.76
CA GLN A 184 16.34 28.96 13.21
C GLN A 184 15.04 29.02 14.02
N GLY A 185 13.86 28.84 13.38
CA GLY A 185 12.54 28.88 14.02
C GLY A 185 12.03 30.31 14.29
N LYS A 186 12.72 31.37 13.84
CA LYS A 186 12.28 32.75 14.00
C LYS A 186 11.12 33.06 13.04
N ALA A 187 10.04 33.62 13.59
CA ALA A 187 8.86 33.97 12.83
C ALA A 187 9.14 34.95 11.68
N LEU A 188 8.59 34.67 10.51
CA LEU A 188 8.68 35.55 9.33
C LEU A 188 7.45 36.46 9.28
N GLY A 189 7.44 37.47 10.18
CA GLY A 189 6.37 38.44 10.24
C GLY A 189 6.40 39.45 9.09
N ASP A 190 5.21 39.99 8.76
CA ASP A 190 5.01 41.04 7.77
C ASP A 190 5.47 40.73 6.34
N LYS A 191 5.53 39.42 5.97
CA LYS A 191 5.91 38.98 4.62
C LYS A 191 4.72 38.94 3.69
N ALA A 192 4.88 39.48 2.49
CA ALA A 192 3.88 39.33 1.43
C ALA A 192 3.87 37.89 0.90
N VAL A 193 2.69 37.28 0.87
CA VAL A 193 2.47 35.92 0.39
C VAL A 193 1.37 35.94 -0.64
N ARG A 194 1.67 35.53 -1.88
CA ARG A 194 0.64 35.20 -2.85
C ARG A 194 0.23 33.77 -2.63
N TYR A 195 -1.06 33.48 -2.55
CA TYR A 195 -1.53 32.12 -2.46
C TYR A 195 -2.57 31.78 -3.51
N GLU A 196 -2.60 30.52 -3.90
CA GLU A 196 -3.51 29.94 -4.88
C GLU A 196 -4.12 28.68 -4.28
N ILE A 197 -5.42 28.47 -4.44
CA ILE A 197 -6.06 27.22 -4.10
C ILE A 197 -6.26 26.46 -5.40
N TRP A 198 -5.71 25.27 -5.45
CA TRP A 198 -5.74 24.36 -6.59
C TRP A 198 -6.66 23.17 -6.28
N ALA A 199 -7.48 22.79 -7.23
CA ALA A 199 -8.20 21.52 -7.21
C ALA A 199 -8.35 21.02 -8.65
N ASP A 200 -8.38 19.72 -8.86
CA ASP A 200 -8.45 19.09 -10.19
C ASP A 200 -7.38 19.67 -11.15
N TYR A 201 -6.18 19.89 -10.65
CA TYR A 201 -5.03 20.46 -11.37
C TYR A 201 -5.20 21.88 -11.93
N LYS A 202 -6.17 22.65 -11.42
CA LYS A 202 -6.42 24.05 -11.83
C LYS A 202 -6.38 24.99 -10.63
N PRO A 203 -5.82 26.21 -10.79
CA PRO A 203 -5.97 27.23 -9.79
C PRO A 203 -7.42 27.75 -9.83
N LEU A 204 -8.15 27.49 -8.77
CA LEU A 204 -9.52 27.96 -8.61
C LEU A 204 -9.59 29.37 -7.99
N TRP A 205 -8.62 29.68 -7.13
CA TRP A 205 -8.55 30.92 -6.40
C TRP A 205 -7.11 31.43 -6.36
N ARG A 206 -6.96 32.75 -6.50
CA ARG A 206 -5.68 33.47 -6.35
C ARG A 206 -5.90 34.70 -5.52
N GLN A 207 -5.11 34.89 -4.47
CA GLN A 207 -5.15 36.07 -3.63
C GLN A 207 -3.73 36.43 -3.14
N ASN A 208 -3.58 37.71 -2.75
CA ASN A 208 -2.42 38.18 -2.03
C ASN A 208 -2.79 38.32 -0.55
N GLY A 209 -1.88 37.90 0.31
CA GLY A 209 -1.98 38.00 1.75
C GLY A 209 -0.68 38.51 2.34
N LYS A 210 -0.66 38.60 3.65
CA LYS A 210 0.51 39.00 4.42
C LYS A 210 0.55 38.20 5.72
N THR A 211 1.70 37.77 6.15
CA THR A 211 1.86 37.11 7.45
C THR A 211 1.71 38.20 8.56
N ASP A 212 1.16 37.78 9.68
CA ASP A 212 1.14 38.63 10.89
C ASP A 212 2.52 38.71 11.55
N ALA A 213 2.63 39.39 12.67
CA ALA A 213 3.92 39.56 13.40
C ALA A 213 4.49 38.22 13.89
N LEU A 214 3.66 37.18 14.04
CA LEU A 214 4.06 35.84 14.44
C LEU A 214 4.35 34.93 13.24
N GLY A 215 4.40 35.46 12.02
CA GLY A 215 4.64 34.69 10.81
C GLY A 215 3.44 33.88 10.34
N SER A 216 2.24 34.12 10.89
CA SER A 216 1.05 33.34 10.59
C SER A 216 0.16 34.02 9.54
N MET A 217 -0.50 33.22 8.71
CA MET A 217 -1.50 33.69 7.74
C MET A 217 -2.70 32.78 7.75
N ARG A 218 -3.89 33.34 7.74
CA ARG A 218 -5.16 32.60 7.71
C ARG A 218 -5.75 32.58 6.30
N ILE A 219 -6.13 31.39 5.84
CA ILE A 219 -6.81 31.17 4.55
C ILE A 219 -8.11 30.43 4.81
N VAL A 220 -9.23 30.99 4.37
CA VAL A 220 -10.53 30.30 4.40
C VAL A 220 -10.68 29.49 3.12
N ILE A 221 -10.96 28.21 3.27
CA ILE A 221 -11.15 27.30 2.14
C ILE A 221 -12.61 27.36 1.68
N PRO A 222 -12.89 27.68 0.42
CA PRO A 222 -14.25 27.72 -0.12
C PRO A 222 -14.97 26.36 -0.04
N ASP A 223 -16.29 26.39 0.16
CA ASP A 223 -17.08 25.15 0.36
C ASP A 223 -17.15 24.26 -0.88
N ASP A 224 -17.08 24.82 -2.07
CA ASP A 224 -17.07 24.09 -3.34
C ASP A 224 -15.81 23.21 -3.50
N ILE A 225 -14.72 23.57 -2.85
CA ILE A 225 -13.49 22.78 -2.84
C ILE A 225 -13.64 21.54 -1.95
N LYS A 226 -14.44 21.61 -0.87
CA LYS A 226 -14.72 20.45 0.00
C LYS A 226 -15.38 19.28 -0.72
N GLN A 227 -16.11 19.53 -1.80
CA GLN A 227 -16.74 18.49 -2.61
C GLN A 227 -15.80 17.88 -3.64
N ARG A 228 -14.70 18.56 -3.94
CA ARG A 228 -13.68 18.15 -4.92
C ARG A 228 -12.47 17.57 -4.17
N ARG A 229 -12.61 16.36 -3.65
CA ARG A 229 -11.65 15.76 -2.70
C ARG A 229 -10.33 15.27 -3.32
N GLU A 230 -10.25 15.12 -4.63
CA GLU A 230 -9.07 14.62 -5.29
C GLU A 230 -8.12 15.78 -5.65
N ALA A 231 -6.87 15.71 -5.14
CA ALA A 231 -5.76 16.61 -5.47
C ALA A 231 -5.98 18.12 -5.20
N ALA A 232 -6.70 18.48 -4.10
CA ALA A 232 -6.80 19.88 -3.69
C ALA A 232 -5.60 20.29 -2.81
N TYR A 233 -4.99 21.45 -3.09
CA TYR A 233 -3.88 21.98 -2.30
C TYR A 233 -3.83 23.51 -2.33
N ILE A 234 -3.21 24.09 -1.31
CA ILE A 234 -2.87 25.51 -1.27
C ILE A 234 -1.44 25.68 -1.74
N ARG A 235 -1.22 26.41 -2.80
CA ARG A 235 0.10 26.84 -3.23
C ARG A 235 0.38 28.23 -2.69
N THR A 236 1.50 28.42 -2.01
CA THR A 236 1.95 29.70 -1.55
C THR A 236 3.24 30.09 -2.24
N ILE A 237 3.39 31.38 -2.52
CA ILE A 237 4.51 31.98 -3.21
C ILE A 237 4.99 33.15 -2.35
N LEU A 238 6.12 32.96 -1.69
CA LEU A 238 6.74 33.94 -0.79
C LEU A 238 8.01 34.47 -1.44
N GLN A 239 8.25 35.78 -1.32
CA GLN A 239 9.52 36.35 -1.76
C GLN A 239 10.58 36.04 -0.72
N GLY A 240 11.60 35.25 -1.12
CA GLY A 240 12.73 34.91 -0.28
C GLY A 240 13.74 36.08 -0.10
N SER A 241 14.78 35.85 0.69
CA SER A 241 15.92 36.72 0.80
C SER A 241 16.66 36.93 -0.52
N ASP A 242 16.61 35.91 -1.39
CA ASP A 242 17.16 35.94 -2.74
C ASP A 242 16.13 36.42 -3.76
N LYS A 243 16.58 36.78 -4.96
CA LYS A 243 15.69 37.26 -6.06
C LYS A 243 14.56 36.30 -6.47
N TYR A 244 14.44 35.14 -5.82
CA TYR A 244 13.55 34.06 -6.22
C TYR A 244 12.44 33.81 -5.24
N PRO A 245 11.19 33.58 -5.73
CA PRO A 245 10.07 33.23 -4.89
C PRO A 245 10.20 31.81 -4.36
N ILE A 246 9.89 31.61 -3.08
CA ILE A 246 9.79 30.29 -2.47
C ILE A 246 8.35 29.80 -2.65
N ILE A 247 8.19 28.68 -3.33
CA ILE A 247 6.89 28.05 -3.56
C ILE A 247 6.73 26.89 -2.59
N ARG A 248 5.58 26.82 -1.92
CA ARG A 248 5.19 25.69 -1.04
C ARG A 248 3.77 25.28 -1.37
N ASP A 249 3.56 23.99 -1.47
CA ASP A 249 2.24 23.37 -1.68
C ASP A 249 1.79 22.67 -0.40
N PHE A 250 0.57 22.92 0.05
CA PHE A 250 -0.03 22.33 1.24
C PHE A 250 -1.29 21.59 0.82
N PRO A 251 -1.28 20.24 0.80
CA PRO A 251 -2.46 19.45 0.48
C PRO A 251 -3.62 19.77 1.43
N ILE A 252 -4.82 19.90 0.89
CA ILE A 252 -6.03 20.13 1.69
C ILE A 252 -6.62 18.76 2.04
N LYS A 253 -6.27 18.25 3.21
CA LYS A 253 -6.64 16.89 3.65
C LYS A 253 -7.77 16.82 4.67
N ALA A 254 -8.20 17.96 5.25
CA ALA A 254 -9.24 17.97 6.28
C ALA A 254 -10.59 17.50 5.72
N THR A 255 -10.99 16.29 6.07
CA THR A 255 -12.22 15.64 5.59
C THR A 255 -13.34 15.70 6.62
N LEU A 256 -13.05 15.82 7.91
CA LEU A 256 -14.01 15.83 9.01
C LEU A 256 -14.26 17.27 9.49
N SER A 257 -15.54 17.61 9.63
CA SER A 257 -15.93 18.91 10.19
C SER A 257 -15.90 18.93 11.72
N GLN A 258 -15.76 17.78 12.35
CA GLN A 258 -15.73 17.55 13.80
C GLN A 258 -14.98 16.26 14.10
N SER A 259 -14.47 16.16 15.34
CA SER A 259 -13.94 14.89 15.86
C SER A 259 -15.00 13.80 15.78
N ASP A 260 -14.61 12.61 15.33
CA ASP A 260 -15.47 11.44 15.21
C ASP A 260 -15.22 10.47 16.37
N VAL A 261 -16.30 10.05 17.02
CA VAL A 261 -16.23 9.03 18.07
C VAL A 261 -17.29 7.98 17.77
N GLN A 262 -16.83 6.74 17.58
CA GLN A 262 -17.69 5.62 17.26
C GLN A 262 -17.64 4.55 18.35
N PHE A 263 -18.74 3.82 18.53
CA PHE A 263 -18.89 2.76 19.52
C PHE A 263 -19.12 1.42 18.85
N PHE A 264 -18.41 0.40 19.32
CA PHE A 264 -18.37 -0.94 18.75
C PHE A 264 -18.72 -1.98 19.81
N PRO A 265 -19.98 -2.40 19.94
CA PRO A 265 -20.33 -3.53 20.80
C PRO A 265 -19.64 -4.81 20.33
N GLU A 266 -19.08 -5.57 21.26
CA GLU A 266 -18.43 -6.84 20.96
C GLU A 266 -19.38 -7.76 20.19
N SER A 267 -18.90 -8.26 19.04
CA SER A 267 -19.65 -9.05 18.06
C SER A 267 -20.87 -8.36 17.40
N GLY A 268 -20.99 -7.04 17.49
CA GLY A 268 -21.84 -6.21 16.65
C GLY A 268 -23.09 -5.62 17.31
N ASN A 269 -23.74 -6.30 18.27
CA ASN A 269 -25.01 -5.86 18.84
C ASN A 269 -25.01 -5.74 20.37
N LEU A 270 -25.78 -4.77 20.89
CA LEU A 270 -26.14 -4.71 22.30
C LEU A 270 -27.41 -5.55 22.51
N VAL A 271 -27.30 -6.67 23.21
CA VAL A 271 -28.42 -7.60 23.46
C VAL A 271 -28.94 -7.44 24.88
N ASN A 272 -30.26 -7.29 25.02
CA ASN A 272 -30.93 -7.12 26.31
C ASN A 272 -30.49 -8.19 27.34
N GLY A 273 -30.09 -7.72 28.51
CA GLY A 273 -29.70 -8.56 29.65
C GLY A 273 -28.37 -9.29 29.53
N ILE A 274 -27.65 -9.15 28.38
CA ILE A 274 -26.36 -9.79 28.17
C ILE A 274 -25.23 -8.77 28.34
N THR A 275 -24.30 -9.05 29.27
CA THR A 275 -23.12 -8.22 29.44
C THR A 275 -22.32 -8.17 28.14
N SER A 276 -22.12 -6.97 27.60
CA SER A 276 -21.35 -6.71 26.40
C SER A 276 -20.17 -5.79 26.71
N ARG A 277 -19.01 -6.08 26.15
CA ARG A 277 -17.91 -5.12 26.06
C ARG A 277 -18.20 -4.17 24.93
N VAL A 278 -18.16 -2.88 25.17
CA VAL A 278 -18.32 -1.85 24.14
C VAL A 278 -16.98 -1.12 24.00
N ALA A 279 -16.32 -1.30 22.87
CA ALA A 279 -15.16 -0.52 22.53
C ALA A 279 -15.55 0.79 21.86
N PHE A 280 -14.66 1.77 21.89
CA PHE A 280 -14.81 3.03 21.17
C PHE A 280 -13.50 3.43 20.52
N LYS A 281 -13.60 4.23 19.46
CA LYS A 281 -12.47 4.88 18.79
C LYS A 281 -12.80 6.36 18.57
N ALA A 282 -11.88 7.24 18.99
CA ALA A 282 -11.96 8.68 18.84
C ALA A 282 -10.87 9.17 17.89
N ILE A 283 -11.28 9.90 16.85
CA ILE A 283 -10.41 10.41 15.78
C ILE A 283 -10.63 11.92 15.66
N GLY A 284 -9.53 12.67 15.60
CA GLY A 284 -9.53 14.11 15.36
C GLY A 284 -9.85 14.48 13.92
N ILE A 285 -9.94 15.77 13.68
CA ILE A 285 -10.18 16.33 12.34
C ILE A 285 -9.03 16.05 11.36
N ASP A 286 -7.84 15.76 11.87
CA ASP A 286 -6.63 15.41 11.14
C ASP A 286 -6.51 13.90 10.85
N GLY A 287 -7.50 13.11 11.28
CA GLY A 287 -7.48 11.65 11.11
C GLY A 287 -6.61 10.90 12.10
N LEU A 288 -5.94 11.60 13.04
CA LEU A 288 -5.17 11.00 14.11
C LEU A 288 -6.05 10.72 15.34
N SER A 289 -5.57 9.83 16.19
CA SER A 289 -6.25 9.50 17.46
C SER A 289 -6.25 10.69 18.41
N ILE A 290 -7.33 10.86 19.15
CA ILE A 290 -7.46 11.84 20.23
C ILE A 290 -7.88 11.15 21.53
N ALA A 291 -7.34 11.61 22.64
CA ALA A 291 -7.75 11.13 23.94
C ALA A 291 -9.11 11.72 24.34
N ILE A 292 -9.96 10.88 24.88
CA ILE A 292 -11.27 11.27 25.43
C ILE A 292 -11.51 10.61 26.76
N LYS A 293 -12.31 11.26 27.60
CA LYS A 293 -12.85 10.72 28.85
C LYS A 293 -14.31 11.11 29.00
N GLY A 294 -15.06 10.43 29.90
CA GLY A 294 -16.44 10.76 30.10
C GLY A 294 -17.22 9.64 30.78
N ASN A 295 -18.54 9.68 30.61
CA ASN A 295 -19.43 8.67 31.18
C ASN A 295 -20.52 8.26 30.18
N ILE A 296 -21.07 7.09 30.41
CA ILE A 296 -22.24 6.55 29.74
C ILE A 296 -23.42 6.70 30.68
N VAL A 297 -24.48 7.33 30.19
CA VAL A 297 -25.74 7.49 30.91
C VAL A 297 -26.89 6.82 30.17
N ASP A 298 -27.92 6.38 30.89
CA ASP A 298 -29.17 5.92 30.31
C ASP A 298 -30.16 7.08 30.09
N ASN A 299 -31.34 6.78 29.55
CA ASN A 299 -32.38 7.78 29.28
C ASN A 299 -32.94 8.47 30.56
N ASP A 300 -32.62 7.95 31.75
CA ASP A 300 -32.96 8.57 33.01
C ASP A 300 -31.77 9.39 33.61
N ASN A 301 -30.73 9.63 32.80
CA ASN A 301 -29.47 10.28 33.20
C ASN A 301 -28.70 9.57 34.30
N LYS A 302 -28.97 8.31 34.55
CA LYS A 302 -28.21 7.49 35.51
C LYS A 302 -26.87 7.09 34.85
N GLU A 303 -25.77 7.32 35.56
CA GLU A 303 -24.44 6.86 35.13
C GLU A 303 -24.38 5.33 35.20
N ILE A 304 -24.02 4.72 34.10
CA ILE A 304 -23.91 3.26 33.90
C ILE A 304 -22.45 2.82 33.84
N ALA A 305 -21.59 3.58 33.20
CA ALA A 305 -20.16 3.26 33.02
C ALA A 305 -19.33 4.53 32.83
N LYS A 306 -18.03 4.43 33.07
CA LYS A 306 -17.06 5.45 32.71
C LYS A 306 -16.36 5.03 31.40
N LEU A 307 -15.94 6.00 30.61
CA LEU A 307 -15.10 5.77 29.44
C LEU A 307 -13.83 6.61 29.55
N GLU A 308 -12.72 6.02 29.14
CA GLU A 308 -11.42 6.66 29.08
C GLU A 308 -10.56 5.97 28.02
N THR A 309 -9.84 6.78 27.25
CA THR A 309 -8.91 6.28 26.23
C THR A 309 -7.73 5.60 26.87
N LEU A 310 -7.41 4.39 26.40
CA LEU A 310 -6.24 3.63 26.82
C LEU A 310 -5.04 3.87 25.91
N HIS A 311 -5.24 3.71 24.59
CA HIS A 311 -4.19 3.88 23.57
C HIS A 311 -4.82 4.14 22.20
N GLY A 312 -4.17 4.98 21.36
CA GLY A 312 -4.56 5.22 19.97
C GLY A 312 -6.01 5.69 19.80
N GLY A 313 -6.51 6.56 20.69
CA GLY A 313 -7.91 7.02 20.67
C GLY A 313 -8.93 5.94 21.07
N MET A 314 -8.49 4.76 21.51
CA MET A 314 -9.34 3.61 21.77
C MET A 314 -9.42 3.28 23.27
N GLY A 315 -10.56 2.76 23.67
CA GLY A 315 -10.83 2.22 25.00
C GLY A 315 -12.05 1.31 24.95
N SER A 316 -12.39 0.73 26.08
CA SER A 316 -13.61 -0.09 26.22
C SER A 316 -14.18 -0.06 27.63
N PHE A 317 -15.49 -0.31 27.73
CA PHE A 317 -16.23 -0.42 28.99
C PHE A 317 -17.21 -1.59 28.91
N LEU A 318 -17.72 -2.02 30.07
CA LEU A 318 -18.76 -3.05 30.17
C LEU A 318 -20.12 -2.40 30.30
N LEU A 319 -21.11 -2.93 29.57
CA LEU A 319 -22.50 -2.50 29.63
C LEU A 319 -23.42 -3.73 29.70
N ILE A 320 -24.42 -3.68 30.57
CA ILE A 320 -25.55 -4.62 30.58
C ILE A 320 -26.75 -3.87 29.99
N PRO A 321 -27.07 -4.06 28.71
CA PRO A 321 -28.20 -3.37 28.09
C PRO A 321 -29.54 -3.84 28.65
N VAL A 322 -30.50 -2.92 28.75
CA VAL A 322 -31.87 -3.19 29.20
C VAL A 322 -32.83 -2.82 28.07
N SER A 323 -33.79 -3.69 27.80
CA SER A 323 -34.84 -3.45 26.79
C SER A 323 -35.60 -2.14 27.08
N GLY A 324 -35.85 -1.36 26.02
CA GLY A 324 -36.48 -0.06 26.09
C GLY A 324 -35.57 1.09 26.57
N LYS A 325 -34.35 0.81 27.05
CA LYS A 325 -33.39 1.85 27.39
C LYS A 325 -32.55 2.28 26.20
N THR A 326 -32.21 3.56 26.18
CA THR A 326 -31.20 4.13 25.27
C THR A 326 -30.03 4.62 26.11
N TYR A 327 -28.84 4.60 25.50
CA TYR A 327 -27.61 4.99 26.16
C TYR A 327 -26.90 6.09 25.39
N THR A 328 -26.34 7.05 26.13
CA THR A 328 -25.61 8.18 25.58
C THR A 328 -24.24 8.32 26.24
N ALA A 329 -23.21 8.49 25.45
CA ALA A 329 -21.88 8.82 25.91
C ALA A 329 -21.74 10.35 25.99
N ASN A 330 -21.44 10.87 27.16
CA ASN A 330 -21.03 12.25 27.39
C ASN A 330 -19.51 12.29 27.36
N VAL A 331 -18.96 12.78 26.29
CA VAL A 331 -17.51 12.75 26.00
C VAL A 331 -16.92 14.13 26.27
N ILE A 332 -15.75 14.16 26.89
CA ILE A 332 -14.91 15.33 27.14
C ILE A 332 -13.62 15.14 26.35
N PHE A 333 -13.30 16.07 25.46
CA PHE A 333 -12.07 16.09 24.69
C PHE A 333 -10.94 16.80 25.46
N GLU A 334 -9.70 16.67 25.00
CA GLU A 334 -8.54 17.29 25.63
C GLU A 334 -8.60 18.83 25.70
N ASP A 335 -9.24 19.46 24.72
CA ASP A 335 -9.47 20.91 24.69
C ASP A 335 -10.58 21.38 25.65
N GLY A 336 -11.17 20.47 26.42
CA GLY A 336 -12.28 20.73 27.34
C GLY A 336 -13.64 20.78 26.69
N SER A 337 -13.74 20.67 25.37
CA SER A 337 -15.05 20.62 24.69
C SER A 337 -15.78 19.33 25.01
N THR A 338 -17.11 19.35 24.93
CA THR A 338 -17.96 18.21 25.28
C THR A 338 -18.89 17.86 24.12
N LYS A 339 -19.20 16.55 23.99
CA LYS A 339 -20.14 16.03 23.00
C LYS A 339 -20.96 14.87 23.60
N SER A 340 -22.25 14.86 23.33
CA SER A 340 -23.15 13.75 23.67
C SER A 340 -23.39 12.91 22.41
N ILE A 341 -23.11 11.61 22.48
CA ILE A 341 -23.14 10.69 21.35
C ILE A 341 -23.99 9.47 21.71
N PRO A 342 -25.01 9.14 20.91
CA PRO A 342 -25.83 7.96 21.18
C PRO A 342 -25.05 6.67 20.92
N LEU A 343 -25.22 5.67 21.78
CA LEU A 343 -24.75 4.32 21.57
C LEU A 343 -25.66 3.57 20.57
N PRO A 344 -25.19 2.43 20.00
CA PRO A 344 -26.03 1.54 19.22
C PRO A 344 -27.28 1.10 19.98
N LYS A 345 -28.36 0.86 19.25
CA LYS A 345 -29.65 0.45 19.84
C LYS A 345 -29.56 -0.95 20.47
N VAL A 346 -30.30 -1.12 21.55
CA VAL A 346 -30.49 -2.44 22.21
C VAL A 346 -31.48 -3.27 21.39
N ILE A 347 -31.11 -4.53 21.15
CA ILE A 347 -32.04 -5.53 20.56
C ILE A 347 -32.50 -6.49 21.66
N ASP A 348 -33.73 -6.97 21.54
CA ASP A 348 -34.35 -7.83 22.58
C ASP A 348 -33.79 -9.23 22.61
N GLN A 349 -33.43 -9.79 21.45
CA GLN A 349 -32.95 -11.16 21.30
C GLN A 349 -31.70 -11.20 20.45
N GLY A 350 -30.73 -12.04 20.78
CA GLY A 350 -29.54 -12.23 20.01
C GLY A 350 -28.48 -13.04 20.72
N TYR A 351 -27.34 -13.12 20.07
CA TYR A 351 -26.12 -13.72 20.60
C TYR A 351 -25.06 -12.64 20.79
N VAL A 352 -24.18 -12.86 21.77
CA VAL A 352 -22.93 -12.10 21.92
C VAL A 352 -21.78 -13.10 21.93
N LEU A 353 -20.85 -12.96 20.99
CA LEU A 353 -19.68 -13.81 20.83
C LEU A 353 -18.47 -13.08 21.41
N SER A 354 -17.90 -13.61 22.49
CA SER A 354 -16.74 -13.04 23.16
C SER A 354 -15.56 -13.98 23.09
N VAL A 355 -14.37 -13.42 22.90
CA VAL A 355 -13.11 -14.17 22.81
C VAL A 355 -12.14 -13.65 23.86
N TYR A 356 -11.67 -14.54 24.71
CA TYR A 356 -10.75 -14.25 25.80
C TYR A 356 -9.48 -15.08 25.68
N GLN A 357 -8.39 -14.56 26.20
CA GLN A 357 -7.11 -15.26 26.30
C GLN A 357 -6.66 -15.29 27.77
N PRO A 358 -7.26 -16.14 28.59
CA PRO A 358 -7.06 -16.12 30.05
C PRO A 358 -5.66 -16.56 30.50
N ASN A 359 -4.93 -17.22 29.62
CA ASN A 359 -3.55 -17.65 29.81
C ASN A 359 -2.80 -17.77 28.49
N LYS A 360 -1.51 -18.13 28.54
CA LYS A 360 -0.63 -18.25 27.37
C LYS A 360 -0.97 -19.43 26.43
N ASP A 361 -1.75 -20.42 26.89
CA ASP A 361 -1.95 -21.68 26.16
C ASP A 361 -3.36 -21.84 25.59
N SER A 362 -4.32 -21.00 26.03
CA SER A 362 -5.75 -21.21 25.75
C SER A 362 -6.43 -19.96 25.22
N VAL A 363 -7.36 -20.18 24.31
CA VAL A 363 -8.39 -19.23 23.86
C VAL A 363 -9.73 -19.73 24.40
N LEU A 364 -10.46 -18.86 25.06
CA LEU A 364 -11.81 -19.14 25.55
C LEU A 364 -12.82 -18.36 24.70
N VAL A 365 -13.63 -19.08 23.97
CA VAL A 365 -14.75 -18.53 23.21
C VAL A 365 -16.02 -18.70 24.03
N ARG A 366 -16.75 -17.60 24.28
CA ARG A 366 -18.05 -17.62 24.96
C ARG A 366 -19.15 -17.17 24.02
N ILE A 367 -20.21 -17.97 23.97
CA ILE A 367 -21.43 -17.63 23.26
C ILE A 367 -22.48 -17.36 24.33
N HIS A 368 -22.88 -16.09 24.43
CA HIS A 368 -23.99 -15.67 25.26
C HIS A 368 -25.25 -15.65 24.41
N ALA A 369 -26.35 -16.23 24.90
CA ALA A 369 -27.62 -16.26 24.19
C ALA A 369 -28.75 -15.71 25.06
N SER A 370 -29.64 -14.93 24.49
CA SER A 370 -30.87 -14.50 25.14
C SER A 370 -31.82 -15.71 25.38
N ALA A 371 -32.67 -15.63 26.40
CA ALA A 371 -33.54 -16.72 26.80
C ALA A 371 -34.37 -17.39 25.69
N PRO A 372 -34.96 -16.62 24.72
CA PRO A 372 -35.70 -17.24 23.62
C PRO A 372 -34.87 -18.09 22.65
N LEU A 373 -33.54 -17.93 22.68
CA LEU A 373 -32.61 -18.65 21.80
C LEU A 373 -32.00 -19.91 22.48
N LEU A 374 -32.38 -20.20 23.71
CA LEU A 374 -31.99 -21.47 24.33
C LEU A 374 -32.61 -22.65 23.57
N SER A 375 -31.92 -23.78 23.56
CA SER A 375 -32.18 -24.98 22.77
C SER A 375 -31.97 -24.84 21.27
N SER A 376 -31.47 -23.70 20.78
CA SER A 376 -31.07 -23.55 19.39
C SER A 376 -29.73 -24.26 19.11
N SER A 377 -29.47 -24.56 17.84
CA SER A 377 -28.19 -25.04 17.34
C SER A 377 -27.57 -23.96 16.49
N VAL A 378 -26.31 -23.67 16.73
CA VAL A 378 -25.49 -22.70 15.97
C VAL A 378 -24.20 -23.39 15.54
N ASN A 379 -23.53 -22.86 14.52
CA ASN A 379 -22.24 -23.34 14.07
C ASN A 379 -21.17 -22.28 14.38
N LEU A 380 -20.07 -22.69 15.01
CA LEU A 380 -18.91 -21.83 15.24
C LEU A 380 -17.78 -22.23 14.30
N ILE A 381 -17.29 -21.26 13.52
CA ILE A 381 -16.09 -21.42 12.70
C ILE A 381 -15.04 -20.39 13.17
N ALA A 382 -13.80 -20.85 13.36
CA ALA A 382 -12.65 -20.01 13.55
C ALA A 382 -11.64 -20.26 12.42
N HIS A 383 -11.15 -19.18 11.80
CA HIS A 383 -10.15 -19.26 10.73
C HIS A 383 -9.09 -18.17 10.86
N THR A 384 -7.92 -18.40 10.22
CA THR A 384 -6.86 -17.41 10.04
C THR A 384 -6.53 -17.30 8.56
N SER A 385 -6.62 -16.11 7.98
CA SER A 385 -6.38 -15.87 6.53
C SER A 385 -7.16 -16.83 5.61
N GLY A 386 -8.39 -17.22 6.00
CA GLY A 386 -9.23 -18.15 5.24
C GLY A 386 -9.01 -19.64 5.51
N GLU A 387 -7.92 -20.01 6.19
CA GLU A 387 -7.68 -21.39 6.62
C GLU A 387 -8.49 -21.71 7.88
N THR A 388 -9.36 -22.72 7.83
CA THR A 388 -10.19 -23.15 8.96
C THR A 388 -9.32 -23.79 10.04
N VAL A 389 -9.34 -23.21 11.25
CA VAL A 389 -8.63 -23.72 12.42
C VAL A 389 -9.53 -24.54 13.31
N PHE A 390 -10.81 -24.17 13.36
CA PHE A 390 -11.82 -24.84 14.18
C PHE A 390 -13.20 -24.69 13.52
N ALA A 391 -13.98 -25.77 13.51
CA ALA A 391 -15.36 -25.76 13.08
C ALA A 391 -16.15 -26.80 13.88
N ALA A 392 -17.25 -26.38 14.51
CA ALA A 392 -18.12 -27.29 15.24
C ALA A 392 -19.56 -26.77 15.34
N PRO A 393 -20.59 -27.67 15.31
CA PRO A 393 -21.93 -27.34 15.75
C PRO A 393 -21.94 -27.19 17.27
N VAL A 394 -22.69 -26.20 17.76
CA VAL A 394 -22.81 -25.88 19.19
C VAL A 394 -24.28 -25.82 19.58
N LYS A 395 -24.68 -26.66 20.51
CA LYS A 395 -26.02 -26.61 21.07
C LYS A 395 -26.06 -25.64 22.24
N ILE A 396 -26.97 -24.70 22.21
CA ILE A 396 -27.11 -23.63 23.20
C ILE A 396 -28.08 -24.10 24.29
N GLU A 397 -27.59 -24.84 25.28
CA GLU A 397 -28.43 -25.38 26.39
C GLU A 397 -28.51 -24.45 27.59
N LYS A 398 -27.57 -23.48 27.66
CA LYS A 398 -27.44 -22.54 28.78
C LYS A 398 -27.23 -21.12 28.25
N PRO A 399 -27.54 -20.08 29.05
CA PRO A 399 -27.30 -18.69 28.66
C PRO A 399 -25.85 -18.37 28.28
N ILE A 400 -24.90 -19.15 28.76
CA ILE A 400 -23.47 -19.02 28.48
C ILE A 400 -22.92 -20.40 28.08
N THR A 401 -22.47 -20.53 26.85
CA THR A 401 -21.75 -21.71 26.38
C THR A 401 -20.29 -21.35 26.17
N SER A 402 -19.37 -22.13 26.77
CA SER A 402 -17.92 -21.87 26.74
C SER A 402 -17.18 -22.96 25.97
N ILE A 403 -16.34 -22.57 25.06
CA ILE A 403 -15.51 -23.46 24.23
C ILE A 403 -14.05 -23.09 24.44
N TRP A 404 -13.26 -24.08 24.84
CA TRP A 404 -11.82 -23.91 25.08
C TRP A 404 -11.03 -24.43 23.89
N LEU A 405 -10.19 -23.58 23.30
CA LEU A 405 -9.33 -23.91 22.19
C LEU A 405 -7.86 -23.74 22.61
N LYS A 406 -6.96 -24.60 22.11
CA LYS A 406 -5.53 -24.48 22.36
C LYS A 406 -4.94 -23.41 21.42
N LYS A 407 -4.17 -22.45 21.94
CA LYS A 407 -3.50 -21.42 21.12
C LYS A 407 -2.62 -22.02 20.03
N LYS A 408 -1.92 -23.11 20.31
CA LYS A 408 -1.00 -23.78 19.36
C LYS A 408 -1.61 -24.21 18.02
N VAL A 409 -2.95 -24.31 17.92
CA VAL A 409 -3.59 -24.63 16.64
C VAL A 409 -3.72 -23.39 15.73
N PHE A 410 -3.66 -22.20 16.31
CA PHE A 410 -3.65 -20.95 15.57
C PHE A 410 -2.22 -20.52 15.27
N PRO A 411 -1.89 -20.05 14.08
CA PRO A 411 -0.67 -19.26 13.86
C PRO A 411 -0.78 -17.91 14.59
N THR A 412 0.37 -17.30 14.94
CA THR A 412 0.39 -15.94 15.46
C THR A 412 -0.18 -14.98 14.42
N GLY A 413 -1.12 -14.14 14.84
CA GLY A 413 -1.81 -13.19 13.97
C GLY A 413 -3.30 -13.09 14.28
N ILE A 414 -4.06 -12.56 13.34
CA ILE A 414 -5.50 -12.33 13.50
C ILE A 414 -6.27 -13.61 13.19
N ALA A 415 -7.06 -14.07 14.17
CA ALA A 415 -8.06 -15.10 14.00
C ALA A 415 -9.46 -14.48 13.98
N GLN A 416 -10.30 -14.92 13.05
CA GLN A 416 -11.70 -14.52 12.97
C GLN A 416 -12.59 -15.66 13.44
N PHE A 417 -13.49 -15.35 14.35
CA PHE A 417 -14.51 -16.26 14.88
C PHE A 417 -15.87 -15.81 14.35
N THR A 418 -16.60 -16.70 13.71
CA THR A 418 -17.92 -16.41 13.15
C THR A 418 -18.93 -17.43 13.65
N LEU A 419 -20.04 -16.93 14.16
CA LEU A 419 -21.19 -17.72 14.61
C LEU A 419 -22.23 -17.72 13.48
N PHE A 420 -22.73 -18.89 13.12
CA PHE A 420 -23.77 -19.07 12.11
C PHE A 420 -25.01 -19.71 12.70
N ASN A 421 -26.17 -19.41 12.13
CA ASN A 421 -27.38 -20.15 12.43
C ASN A 421 -27.38 -21.55 11.77
N ALA A 422 -28.39 -22.34 12.03
CA ALA A 422 -28.54 -23.68 11.47
C ALA A 422 -28.66 -23.71 9.92
N SER A 423 -29.03 -22.59 9.30
CA SER A 423 -29.07 -22.46 7.81
C SER A 423 -27.75 -21.95 7.20
N GLY A 424 -26.74 -21.68 7.99
CA GLY A 424 -25.42 -21.21 7.50
C GLY A 424 -25.35 -19.69 7.26
N GLU A 425 -26.27 -18.91 7.82
CA GLU A 425 -26.19 -17.45 7.77
C GLU A 425 -25.31 -16.91 8.91
N PRO A 426 -24.40 -15.98 8.68
CA PRO A 426 -23.57 -15.40 9.72
C PRO A 426 -24.41 -14.52 10.69
N LEU A 427 -24.24 -14.75 11.97
CA LEU A 427 -24.94 -14.03 13.06
C LEU A 427 -24.03 -13.00 13.71
N ASN A 428 -22.86 -13.43 14.17
CA ASN A 428 -21.90 -12.63 14.92
C ASN A 428 -20.48 -12.92 14.45
N GLU A 429 -19.63 -11.91 14.47
CA GLU A 429 -18.22 -12.01 14.17
C GLU A 429 -17.37 -11.35 15.25
N ARG A 430 -16.21 -11.92 15.52
CA ARG A 430 -15.20 -11.39 16.44
C ARG A 430 -13.81 -11.74 15.93
N ILE A 431 -12.97 -10.74 15.74
CA ILE A 431 -11.55 -10.96 15.48
C ILE A 431 -10.75 -10.83 16.78
N ALA A 432 -9.73 -11.64 16.91
CA ALA A 432 -8.80 -11.61 18.04
C ALA A 432 -7.38 -11.83 17.53
N PHE A 433 -6.43 -11.09 18.09
CA PHE A 433 -5.01 -11.34 17.81
C PHE A 433 -4.52 -12.48 18.73
N ILE A 434 -4.12 -13.59 18.14
CA ILE A 434 -3.61 -14.75 18.87
C ILE A 434 -2.08 -14.73 18.85
N ARG A 435 -1.46 -14.75 20.04
CA ARG A 435 -0.02 -14.96 20.19
C ARG A 435 0.25 -16.42 20.47
N SER A 436 0.72 -17.13 19.46
CA SER A 436 1.21 -18.51 19.54
C SER A 436 2.74 -18.46 19.53
N ASN A 437 3.41 -19.32 20.22
CA ASN A 437 4.89 -19.30 20.30
C ASN A 437 5.50 -19.89 19.03
N ASP A 438 5.24 -19.29 17.87
CA ASP A 438 5.65 -19.73 16.53
C ASP A 438 6.53 -18.71 15.79
N LEU A 439 7.21 -17.84 16.54
CA LEU A 439 8.16 -16.86 16.02
C LEU A 439 9.59 -17.34 16.24
N MET A 440 10.52 -16.98 15.33
CA MET A 440 11.93 -17.21 15.52
C MET A 440 12.49 -16.39 16.67
N GLN A 441 13.46 -16.96 17.36
CA GLN A 441 14.28 -16.29 18.35
C GLN A 441 15.60 -15.89 17.71
N LEU A 442 15.93 -14.61 17.75
CA LEU A 442 17.19 -14.07 17.23
C LEU A 442 18.01 -13.53 18.40
N ASP A 443 19.30 -13.84 18.42
CA ASP A 443 20.27 -13.32 19.36
C ASP A 443 21.40 -12.64 18.59
N ILE A 444 21.68 -11.36 18.93
CA ILE A 444 22.70 -10.54 18.25
C ILE A 444 23.77 -10.18 19.29
N LYS A 445 25.02 -10.38 18.92
CA LYS A 445 26.17 -10.07 19.77
C LYS A 445 27.24 -9.37 19.00
N THR A 446 27.96 -8.49 19.68
CA THR A 446 29.20 -7.89 19.25
C THR A 446 30.31 -8.21 20.25
N ALA A 447 31.56 -8.14 19.81
CA ALA A 447 32.71 -8.42 20.70
C ALA A 447 32.84 -7.36 21.82
N LYS A 448 32.38 -6.14 21.58
CA LYS A 448 32.42 -5.02 22.53
C LYS A 448 31.06 -4.32 22.56
N THR A 449 30.78 -3.59 23.62
CA THR A 449 29.58 -2.71 23.75
C THR A 449 29.87 -1.27 23.35
N SER A 450 31.16 -0.90 23.21
CA SER A 450 31.62 0.41 22.76
C SER A 450 32.77 0.25 21.76
N TYR A 451 32.77 1.09 20.73
CA TYR A 451 33.71 1.14 19.62
C TYR A 451 34.12 2.57 19.34
N SER A 452 35.22 2.76 18.60
CA SER A 452 35.64 4.08 18.11
C SER A 452 35.06 4.38 16.73
N SER A 453 35.10 5.64 16.31
CA SER A 453 34.83 6.08 14.94
C SER A 453 35.73 5.31 13.96
N LYS A 454 35.14 4.88 12.82
CA LYS A 454 35.80 4.07 11.78
C LYS A 454 36.38 2.74 12.26
N GLU A 455 36.08 2.29 13.48
CA GLU A 455 36.50 0.97 13.95
C GLU A 455 35.70 -0.14 13.25
N HIS A 456 36.39 -1.25 13.00
CA HIS A 456 35.77 -2.47 12.46
C HIS A 456 34.87 -3.11 13.52
N VAL A 457 33.61 -3.38 13.14
CA VAL A 457 32.63 -4.06 13.98
C VAL A 457 32.27 -5.39 13.33
N GLN A 458 32.39 -6.47 14.09
CA GLN A 458 31.82 -7.77 13.76
C GLN A 458 30.57 -7.99 14.60
N VAL A 459 29.50 -8.39 13.94
CA VAL A 459 28.21 -8.73 14.56
C VAL A 459 27.93 -10.20 14.28
N ASP A 460 27.68 -10.97 15.33
CA ASP A 460 27.28 -12.36 15.26
C ASP A 460 25.78 -12.48 15.48
N LEU A 461 25.12 -13.25 14.63
CA LEU A 461 23.69 -13.56 14.70
C LEU A 461 23.49 -15.06 14.90
N GLU A 462 22.68 -15.41 15.89
CA GLU A 462 22.15 -16.76 16.10
C GLU A 462 20.63 -16.76 15.95
N ALA A 463 20.10 -17.68 15.12
CA ALA A 463 18.67 -17.85 14.88
C ALA A 463 18.21 -19.24 15.34
N LYS A 464 17.14 -19.28 16.13
CA LYS A 464 16.46 -20.50 16.55
C LYS A 464 15.00 -20.45 16.14
N ASP A 465 14.48 -21.62 15.77
CA ASP A 465 13.04 -21.77 15.50
C ASP A 465 12.21 -21.60 16.81
N SER A 466 10.91 -21.65 16.66
CA SER A 466 9.96 -21.57 17.77
C SER A 466 10.11 -22.67 18.82
N GLN A 467 10.78 -23.77 18.49
CA GLN A 467 11.10 -24.88 19.40
C GLN A 467 12.50 -24.74 20.07
N GLY A 468 13.22 -23.66 19.77
CA GLY A 468 14.55 -23.41 20.29
C GLY A 468 15.66 -24.15 19.53
N LYS A 469 15.39 -24.76 18.38
CA LYS A 469 16.38 -25.44 17.55
C LYS A 469 17.04 -24.46 16.57
N PRO A 470 18.34 -24.63 16.27
CA PRO A 470 18.98 -23.84 15.23
C PRO A 470 18.22 -23.91 13.93
N THR A 471 18.07 -22.77 13.23
CA THR A 471 17.32 -22.71 11.98
C THR A 471 18.03 -21.90 10.92
N ILE A 472 17.87 -22.32 9.66
CA ILE A 472 18.29 -21.53 8.50
C ILE A 472 17.23 -20.47 8.25
N GLY A 473 17.62 -19.20 8.34
CA GLY A 473 16.77 -18.05 8.04
C GLY A 473 17.40 -17.15 6.99
N ASN A 474 16.58 -16.38 6.30
CA ASN A 474 16.99 -15.33 5.38
C ASN A 474 16.63 -13.98 5.98
N PHE A 475 17.61 -13.11 6.15
CA PHE A 475 17.48 -11.86 6.86
C PHE A 475 17.91 -10.68 6.00
N SER A 476 17.46 -9.50 6.38
CA SER A 476 18.06 -8.23 6.03
C SER A 476 18.55 -7.55 7.29
N VAL A 477 19.65 -6.84 7.17
CA VAL A 477 20.23 -6.08 8.28
C VAL A 477 20.39 -4.63 7.87
N SER A 478 19.98 -3.71 8.76
CA SER A 478 20.27 -2.29 8.71
C SER A 478 21.05 -1.89 9.95
N VAL A 479 22.07 -1.06 9.76
CA VAL A 479 22.79 -0.40 10.87
C VAL A 479 22.71 1.10 10.65
N ILE A 480 22.11 1.82 11.60
CA ILE A 480 21.93 3.26 11.56
C ILE A 480 22.54 3.91 12.79
N ASP A 481 22.98 5.16 12.62
CA ASP A 481 23.34 6.04 13.73
C ASP A 481 22.05 6.71 14.26
N GLU A 482 21.55 6.24 15.42
CA GLU A 482 20.33 6.79 16.04
C GLU A 482 20.44 8.27 16.41
N SER A 483 21.67 8.78 16.63
CA SER A 483 21.87 10.21 16.91
C SER A 483 21.60 11.08 15.68
N LYS A 484 21.82 10.54 14.47
CA LYS A 484 21.52 11.19 13.20
C LYS A 484 20.12 10.89 12.68
N VAL A 485 19.56 9.72 13.03
CA VAL A 485 18.25 9.23 12.59
C VAL A 485 17.35 8.95 13.80
N PRO A 486 16.97 9.97 14.60
CA PRO A 486 16.06 9.76 15.71
C PRO A 486 14.67 9.38 15.21
N PHE A 487 14.11 8.30 15.77
CA PHE A 487 12.78 7.82 15.40
C PHE A 487 12.08 7.13 16.58
N ASP A 488 10.76 7.32 16.69
CA ASP A 488 9.93 6.62 17.66
C ASP A 488 9.65 5.19 17.21
N GLU A 489 10.22 4.21 17.91
CA GLU A 489 10.07 2.79 17.58
C GLU A 489 8.63 2.31 17.57
N ASN A 490 7.72 2.93 18.34
CA ASN A 490 6.30 2.53 18.32
C ASN A 490 5.67 2.76 16.93
N LYS A 491 6.20 3.74 16.17
CA LYS A 491 5.72 4.10 14.81
C LYS A 491 6.35 3.28 13.70
N GLU A 492 7.35 2.43 14.00
CA GLU A 492 7.99 1.59 12.98
C GLU A 492 7.00 0.62 12.34
N SER A 493 7.07 0.49 11.01
CA SER A 493 6.48 -0.63 10.29
C SER A 493 7.50 -1.77 10.27
N THR A 494 7.28 -2.81 11.05
CA THR A 494 8.17 -3.95 11.20
C THR A 494 7.58 -5.18 10.53
N ILE A 495 8.41 -6.22 10.31
CA ILE A 495 7.92 -7.49 9.77
C ILE A 495 6.78 -8.08 10.61
N PHE A 496 6.82 -7.90 11.94
CA PHE A 496 5.75 -8.34 12.83
C PHE A 496 4.50 -7.48 12.71
N SER A 497 4.66 -6.14 12.86
CA SER A 497 3.51 -5.24 12.85
C SER A 497 2.80 -5.22 11.49
N ASN A 498 3.52 -5.47 10.39
CA ASN A 498 2.91 -5.54 9.06
C ASN A 498 2.29 -6.92 8.79
N ILE A 499 3.09 -7.99 8.73
CA ILE A 499 2.61 -9.31 8.28
C ILE A 499 1.54 -9.88 9.21
N LEU A 500 1.71 -9.71 10.53
CA LEU A 500 0.82 -10.31 11.54
C LEU A 500 -0.41 -9.45 11.87
N LEU A 501 -0.37 -8.13 11.58
CA LEU A 501 -1.39 -7.21 12.07
C LEU A 501 -1.94 -6.31 10.95
N THR A 502 -1.18 -5.30 10.50
CA THR A 502 -1.71 -4.24 9.63
C THR A 502 -2.07 -4.71 8.24
N SER A 503 -1.43 -5.75 7.70
CA SER A 503 -1.77 -6.32 6.38
C SER A 503 -3.17 -6.97 6.33
N ASP A 504 -3.77 -7.28 7.48
CA ASP A 504 -5.08 -7.90 7.59
C ASP A 504 -6.17 -6.93 8.06
N LEU A 505 -5.79 -5.73 8.51
CA LEU A 505 -6.73 -4.71 9.00
C LEU A 505 -6.97 -3.64 7.93
N LYS A 506 -8.20 -3.14 7.88
CA LYS A 506 -8.56 -1.97 7.06
C LYS A 506 -8.49 -0.70 7.88
N GLY A 507 -7.98 0.35 7.26
CA GLY A 507 -7.82 1.66 7.88
C GLY A 507 -6.45 1.85 8.53
N TYR A 508 -6.17 3.09 8.91
CA TYR A 508 -4.89 3.46 9.50
C TYR A 508 -4.76 2.91 10.93
N VAL A 509 -3.63 2.26 11.20
CA VAL A 509 -3.22 1.82 12.54
C VAL A 509 -2.08 2.72 12.99
N GLU A 510 -2.36 3.56 13.98
CA GLU A 510 -1.36 4.44 14.59
C GLU A 510 -0.43 3.63 15.49
N GLU A 511 0.88 3.93 15.44
CA GLU A 511 1.91 3.26 16.26
C GLU A 511 1.85 1.71 16.18
N PRO A 512 1.96 1.10 14.98
CA PRO A 512 1.70 -0.33 14.82
C PRO A 512 2.68 -1.23 15.57
N ASN A 513 3.91 -0.76 15.84
CA ASN A 513 4.90 -1.52 16.59
C ASN A 513 4.68 -1.46 18.11
N TYR A 514 3.88 -0.51 18.62
CA TYR A 514 3.51 -0.46 20.03
C TYR A 514 3.00 -1.82 20.53
N TYR A 515 2.16 -2.48 19.74
CA TYR A 515 1.54 -3.77 20.08
C TYR A 515 2.52 -4.94 20.12
N PHE A 516 3.75 -4.76 19.65
CA PHE A 516 4.83 -5.77 19.66
C PHE A 516 5.98 -5.39 20.60
N ALA A 517 6.27 -4.11 20.75
CA ALA A 517 7.33 -3.57 21.59
C ALA A 517 6.95 -3.50 23.07
N LYS A 518 5.65 -3.30 23.36
CA LYS A 518 5.13 -3.22 24.74
C LYS A 518 4.54 -4.55 25.16
N THR A 519 4.72 -4.87 26.42
CA THR A 519 4.19 -6.09 27.07
C THR A 519 3.42 -5.74 28.34
N GLY A 520 2.54 -6.64 28.78
CA GLY A 520 1.73 -6.48 29.98
C GLY A 520 0.25 -6.23 29.68
N ASP A 521 -0.56 -6.21 30.73
CA ASP A 521 -2.03 -6.18 30.66
C ASP A 521 -2.58 -5.00 29.84
N ASP A 522 -1.98 -3.83 29.94
CA ASP A 522 -2.47 -2.65 29.20
C ASP A 522 -2.14 -2.73 27.70
N ALA A 523 -1.00 -3.30 27.33
CA ALA A 523 -0.67 -3.55 25.93
C ALA A 523 -1.60 -4.62 25.33
N ASP A 524 -1.93 -5.67 26.08
CA ASP A 524 -2.87 -6.72 25.65
C ASP A 524 -4.29 -6.17 25.53
N LYS A 525 -4.75 -5.31 26.46
CA LYS A 525 -6.04 -4.61 26.36
C LYS A 525 -6.07 -3.64 25.17
N ALA A 526 -4.98 -2.90 24.94
CA ALA A 526 -4.88 -1.99 23.80
C ALA A 526 -4.99 -2.75 22.45
N LEU A 527 -4.31 -3.90 22.34
CA LEU A 527 -4.41 -4.77 21.17
C LEU A 527 -5.83 -5.34 20.99
N ASP A 528 -6.49 -5.73 22.08
CA ASP A 528 -7.88 -6.22 22.02
C ASP A 528 -8.87 -5.10 21.65
N ASN A 529 -8.66 -3.86 22.13
CA ASN A 529 -9.43 -2.69 21.71
C ASN A 529 -9.23 -2.40 20.21
N LEU A 530 -8.01 -2.57 19.68
CA LEU A 530 -7.76 -2.48 18.25
C LEU A 530 -8.57 -3.54 17.47
N MET A 531 -8.60 -4.79 17.96
CA MET A 531 -9.40 -5.86 17.34
C MET A 531 -10.92 -5.63 17.42
N LEU A 532 -11.39 -4.88 18.42
CA LEU A 532 -12.81 -4.52 18.54
C LEU A 532 -13.22 -3.35 17.65
N THR A 533 -12.28 -2.49 17.28
CA THR A 533 -12.57 -1.22 16.58
C THR A 533 -12.14 -1.20 15.11
N GLN A 534 -11.24 -2.10 14.67
CA GLN A 534 -10.79 -2.20 13.27
C GLN A 534 -11.52 -3.31 12.52
N GLY A 535 -11.76 -3.06 11.23
CA GLY A 535 -12.37 -4.05 10.35
C GLY A 535 -11.34 -5.06 9.80
N TYR A 536 -11.74 -6.34 9.78
CA TYR A 536 -11.05 -7.40 9.05
C TYR A 536 -12.01 -7.95 8.01
N ARG A 537 -11.78 -7.74 6.71
CA ARG A 537 -12.64 -8.27 5.66
C ARG A 537 -11.84 -8.54 4.40
N ARG A 538 -11.28 -9.73 4.30
CA ARG A 538 -10.75 -10.23 3.04
C ARG A 538 -11.83 -10.82 2.15
N PHE A 539 -12.99 -11.21 2.74
CA PHE A 539 -14.19 -11.69 2.06
C PHE A 539 -15.40 -11.46 2.97
N ALA A 540 -16.60 -11.51 2.38
CA ALA A 540 -17.85 -11.57 3.12
C ALA A 540 -18.46 -12.97 2.99
N TRP A 541 -18.89 -13.58 4.10
CA TRP A 541 -19.50 -14.92 4.10
C TRP A 541 -20.69 -15.05 3.14
N LYS A 542 -21.50 -13.99 3.00
CA LYS A 542 -22.61 -13.96 2.04
C LYS A 542 -22.14 -14.10 0.58
N GLU A 543 -20.98 -13.56 0.26
CA GLU A 543 -20.37 -13.65 -1.06
C GLU A 543 -19.84 -15.05 -1.32
N LEU A 544 -19.19 -15.67 -0.33
CA LEU A 544 -18.70 -17.05 -0.43
C LEU A 544 -19.80 -18.06 -0.71
N ASN A 545 -20.97 -17.89 -0.05
CA ASN A 545 -22.09 -18.81 -0.20
C ASN A 545 -22.84 -18.64 -1.55
N ASN A 546 -22.80 -17.46 -2.15
CA ASN A 546 -23.53 -17.13 -3.37
C ASN A 546 -22.67 -17.04 -4.63
N THR A 547 -21.35 -17.04 -4.49
CA THR A 547 -20.47 -16.77 -5.62
C THR A 547 -19.92 -18.07 -6.20
N ILE A 548 -20.16 -18.28 -7.50
CA ILE A 548 -19.29 -19.10 -8.31
C ILE A 548 -17.91 -18.46 -8.17
N VAL A 549 -16.98 -19.13 -7.49
CA VAL A 549 -15.60 -18.65 -7.37
C VAL A 549 -15.09 -18.44 -8.79
N THR A 550 -15.08 -17.16 -9.20
CA THR A 550 -14.66 -16.79 -10.55
C THR A 550 -13.16 -17.04 -10.69
N LYS A 551 -12.72 -17.44 -11.88
CA LYS A 551 -11.29 -17.56 -12.16
C LYS A 551 -10.60 -16.23 -11.82
N PRO A 552 -9.39 -16.28 -11.24
CA PRO A 552 -8.62 -15.07 -10.96
C PRO A 552 -8.51 -14.20 -12.21
N GLN A 553 -8.84 -12.94 -12.09
CA GLN A 553 -8.77 -11.97 -13.20
C GLN A 553 -7.32 -11.64 -13.55
N PHE A 554 -6.44 -11.63 -12.54
CA PHE A 554 -5.04 -11.33 -12.67
C PHE A 554 -4.23 -12.60 -12.37
N PRO A 555 -3.67 -13.27 -13.38
CA PRO A 555 -2.84 -14.44 -13.16
C PRO A 555 -1.54 -14.08 -12.43
N ALA A 556 -0.98 -15.02 -11.69
CA ALA A 556 0.35 -14.87 -11.13
C ALA A 556 1.37 -14.70 -12.26
N GLU A 557 2.26 -13.72 -12.12
CA GLU A 557 3.31 -13.45 -13.08
C GLU A 557 4.57 -14.23 -12.70
N GLY A 558 5.10 -15.04 -13.61
CA GLY A 558 6.36 -15.77 -13.42
C GLY A 558 7.59 -14.87 -13.59
N LEU A 559 8.79 -15.43 -13.41
CA LEU A 559 10.06 -14.78 -13.72
C LEU A 559 10.23 -14.50 -15.22
N GLY A 560 9.61 -15.33 -16.06
CA GLY A 560 9.64 -15.15 -17.51
C GLY A 560 8.52 -14.22 -17.99
N THR A 561 8.86 -13.32 -18.89
CA THR A 561 7.87 -12.54 -19.61
C THR A 561 7.05 -13.44 -20.52
N VAL A 562 5.76 -13.49 -20.32
CA VAL A 562 4.79 -14.20 -21.16
C VAL A 562 4.10 -13.17 -22.05
N ILE A 563 4.15 -13.38 -23.36
CA ILE A 563 3.46 -12.54 -24.33
C ILE A 563 2.43 -13.39 -25.05
N THR A 564 1.18 -13.00 -24.94
CA THR A 564 0.04 -13.65 -25.57
C THR A 564 -0.72 -12.65 -26.43
N GLY A 565 -1.49 -13.18 -27.36
CA GLY A 565 -2.32 -12.34 -28.21
C GLY A 565 -3.21 -13.15 -29.14
N ARG A 566 -3.79 -12.45 -30.09
CA ARG A 566 -4.66 -13.02 -31.10
C ARG A 566 -4.41 -12.39 -32.46
N VAL A 567 -4.47 -13.17 -33.52
CA VAL A 567 -4.46 -12.72 -34.90
C VAL A 567 -5.85 -12.85 -35.50
N THR A 568 -6.33 -11.75 -36.08
CA THR A 568 -7.63 -11.72 -36.75
C THR A 568 -7.50 -11.17 -38.19
N THR A 569 -8.52 -11.41 -38.99
CA THR A 569 -8.69 -10.65 -40.23
C THR A 569 -8.98 -9.18 -39.94
N LEU A 570 -8.96 -8.32 -40.91
CA LEU A 570 -9.34 -6.90 -40.76
C LEU A 570 -10.83 -6.74 -40.35
N THR A 571 -11.64 -7.79 -40.47
CA THR A 571 -13.05 -7.87 -40.01
C THR A 571 -13.23 -8.68 -38.70
N ASP A 572 -12.18 -8.79 -37.90
CA ASP A 572 -12.13 -9.42 -36.57
C ASP A 572 -12.44 -10.94 -36.51
N LYS A 573 -12.40 -11.67 -37.64
CA LYS A 573 -12.50 -13.15 -37.65
C LYS A 573 -11.15 -13.77 -37.30
N PRO A 574 -11.09 -14.89 -36.56
CA PRO A 574 -9.85 -15.59 -36.24
C PRO A 574 -9.05 -15.97 -37.51
N VAL A 575 -7.73 -15.92 -37.40
CA VAL A 575 -6.81 -16.42 -38.45
C VAL A 575 -6.02 -17.61 -37.88
N PRO A 576 -6.47 -18.85 -38.14
CA PRO A 576 -5.72 -20.03 -37.71
C PRO A 576 -4.40 -20.15 -38.49
N ASP A 577 -3.44 -20.83 -37.88
CA ASP A 577 -2.11 -21.08 -38.45
C ASP A 577 -1.35 -19.79 -38.87
N ALA A 578 -1.71 -18.63 -38.32
CA ALA A 578 -0.96 -17.41 -38.56
C ALA A 578 0.44 -17.51 -37.92
N ASN A 579 1.46 -17.04 -38.66
CA ASN A 579 2.83 -16.96 -38.16
C ASN A 579 3.07 -15.60 -37.51
N ILE A 580 3.51 -15.59 -36.24
CA ILE A 580 3.84 -14.39 -35.49
C ILE A 580 5.33 -14.39 -35.20
N SER A 581 6.03 -13.38 -35.66
CA SER A 581 7.46 -13.18 -35.41
C SER A 581 7.65 -12.08 -34.37
N LEU A 582 8.53 -12.32 -33.42
CA LEU A 582 9.00 -11.37 -32.41
C LEU A 582 10.48 -11.06 -32.66
N LEU A 583 10.81 -9.78 -32.73
CA LEU A 583 12.19 -9.28 -32.83
C LEU A 583 12.47 -8.39 -31.61
N ALA A 584 13.51 -8.70 -30.86
CA ALA A 584 14.03 -7.92 -29.74
C ALA A 584 15.49 -7.53 -30.03
N LEU A 585 15.74 -6.38 -30.64
CA LEU A 585 17.04 -5.99 -31.17
C LEU A 585 18.15 -5.94 -30.09
N ARG A 586 17.86 -5.34 -28.91
CA ARG A 586 18.83 -5.24 -27.81
C ARG A 586 19.13 -6.60 -27.14
N ALA A 587 18.17 -7.54 -27.19
CA ALA A 587 18.35 -8.88 -26.63
C ALA A 587 18.86 -9.88 -27.70
N SER A 588 19.12 -9.43 -28.94
CA SER A 588 19.49 -10.29 -30.08
C SER A 588 18.58 -11.51 -30.24
N ALA A 589 17.30 -11.37 -29.87
CA ALA A 589 16.33 -12.46 -29.87
C ALA A 589 15.35 -12.33 -31.02
N VAL A 590 15.24 -13.43 -31.79
CA VAL A 590 14.18 -13.63 -32.80
C VAL A 590 13.44 -14.89 -32.41
N LYS A 591 12.12 -14.76 -32.21
CA LYS A 591 11.24 -15.90 -31.92
C LYS A 591 10.08 -15.91 -32.89
N SER A 592 9.55 -17.07 -33.18
CA SER A 592 8.35 -17.22 -33.99
C SER A 592 7.43 -18.28 -33.38
N VAL A 593 6.13 -18.02 -33.44
CA VAL A 593 5.08 -18.93 -32.97
C VAL A 593 3.95 -18.98 -34.00
N THR A 594 3.16 -20.05 -33.96
CA THR A 594 1.99 -20.25 -34.82
C THR A 594 0.73 -20.10 -33.96
N ALA A 595 -0.28 -19.42 -34.50
CA ALA A 595 -1.56 -19.26 -33.84
C ALA A 595 -2.38 -20.57 -33.91
N ASP A 596 -3.21 -20.80 -32.89
CA ASP A 596 -4.18 -21.90 -32.82
C ASP A 596 -5.41 -21.69 -33.73
N ALA A 597 -6.38 -22.61 -33.65
CA ALA A 597 -7.64 -22.54 -34.43
C ALA A 597 -8.46 -21.27 -34.16
N ASP A 598 -8.34 -20.68 -32.96
CA ASP A 598 -8.99 -19.42 -32.57
C ASP A 598 -8.16 -18.17 -32.89
N GLY A 599 -7.03 -18.36 -33.56
CA GLY A 599 -6.08 -17.30 -33.88
C GLY A 599 -5.26 -16.84 -32.67
N ARG A 600 -5.28 -17.55 -31.52
CA ARG A 600 -4.53 -17.21 -30.33
C ARG A 600 -3.10 -17.71 -30.41
N PHE A 601 -2.18 -16.99 -29.81
CA PHE A 601 -0.77 -17.39 -29.72
C PHE A 601 -0.19 -17.06 -28.36
N HIS A 602 0.88 -17.76 -27.99
CA HIS A 602 1.72 -17.43 -26.85
C HIS A 602 3.18 -17.67 -27.19
N PHE A 603 4.05 -16.81 -26.67
CA PHE A 603 5.49 -17.03 -26.70
C PHE A 603 5.90 -17.69 -25.39
N GLU A 604 6.79 -18.70 -25.47
CA GLU A 604 7.42 -19.31 -24.30
C GLU A 604 8.08 -18.22 -23.45
N PRO A 605 7.97 -18.31 -22.12
CA PRO A 605 8.52 -17.31 -21.22
C PRO A 605 10.00 -17.05 -21.47
N PHE A 606 10.40 -15.78 -21.41
CA PHE A 606 11.81 -15.39 -21.54
C PHE A 606 12.12 -14.22 -20.60
N PHE A 607 13.33 -14.23 -20.08
CA PHE A 607 13.75 -13.22 -19.10
C PHE A 607 14.23 -11.95 -19.82
N LEU A 608 13.69 -10.81 -19.40
CA LEU A 608 14.07 -9.50 -19.90
C LEU A 608 14.54 -8.61 -18.75
N THR A 609 15.71 -8.00 -18.93
CA THR A 609 16.22 -6.93 -18.06
C THR A 609 16.03 -5.59 -18.73
N ASP A 610 15.75 -4.57 -17.95
CA ASP A 610 15.54 -3.19 -18.41
C ASP A 610 14.35 -3.06 -19.40
N SER A 611 14.13 -1.86 -19.92
CA SER A 611 13.10 -1.62 -20.92
C SER A 611 13.61 -1.96 -22.32
N ILE A 612 12.93 -2.87 -23.01
CA ILE A 612 13.30 -3.34 -24.35
C ILE A 612 12.17 -3.07 -25.32
N LYS A 613 12.53 -2.53 -26.51
CA LYS A 613 11.60 -2.41 -27.62
C LYS A 613 11.44 -3.79 -28.29
N LEU A 614 10.20 -4.28 -28.32
CA LEU A 614 9.78 -5.51 -28.97
C LEU A 614 8.98 -5.19 -30.22
N PHE A 615 9.30 -5.84 -31.33
CA PHE A 615 8.63 -5.70 -32.61
C PHE A 615 7.96 -7.03 -32.93
N PHE A 616 6.67 -6.98 -33.21
CA PHE A 616 5.88 -8.14 -33.60
C PHE A 616 5.37 -7.95 -35.01
N GLN A 617 5.37 -9.03 -35.80
CA GLN A 617 4.73 -9.08 -37.11
C GLN A 617 3.92 -10.36 -37.21
N ALA A 618 2.67 -10.24 -37.63
CA ALA A 618 1.82 -11.38 -37.97
C ALA A 618 1.63 -11.52 -39.46
N ARG A 619 1.61 -12.75 -39.96
CA ARG A 619 1.28 -13.11 -41.34
C ARG A 619 0.38 -14.33 -41.35
N THR A 620 -0.50 -14.44 -42.35
CA THR A 620 -1.27 -15.68 -42.56
C THR A 620 -0.30 -16.82 -42.92
N LYS A 621 -0.80 -18.08 -42.88
CA LYS A 621 -0.05 -19.27 -43.32
C LYS A 621 0.55 -19.09 -44.73
N ASN A 622 -0.11 -18.36 -45.61
CA ASN A 622 0.34 -18.10 -46.98
C ASN A 622 1.19 -16.83 -47.13
N GLY A 623 1.65 -16.23 -45.98
CA GLY A 623 2.56 -15.08 -45.99
C GLY A 623 1.90 -13.71 -46.16
N SER A 624 0.58 -13.59 -46.27
CA SER A 624 -0.12 -12.31 -46.38
C SER A 624 -0.08 -11.54 -45.06
N ASP A 625 0.12 -10.23 -45.13
CA ASP A 625 0.13 -9.30 -44.00
C ASP A 625 -1.22 -8.58 -43.79
N LYS A 626 -2.27 -8.96 -44.54
CA LYS A 626 -3.64 -8.44 -44.40
C LYS A 626 -4.34 -9.04 -43.17
N VAL A 627 -3.72 -8.89 -42.01
CA VAL A 627 -4.19 -9.39 -40.73
C VAL A 627 -4.03 -8.32 -39.65
N LYS A 628 -4.75 -8.44 -38.58
CA LYS A 628 -4.68 -7.59 -37.40
C LYS A 628 -4.06 -8.38 -36.23
N LEU A 629 -2.98 -7.88 -35.64
CA LEU A 629 -2.28 -8.47 -34.51
C LEU A 629 -2.71 -7.74 -33.24
N LEU A 630 -3.28 -8.47 -32.31
CA LEU A 630 -3.75 -7.98 -31.02
C LEU A 630 -2.95 -8.64 -29.90
N LEU A 631 -2.22 -7.86 -29.09
CA LEU A 631 -1.53 -8.36 -27.91
C LEU A 631 -2.47 -8.30 -26.70
N THR A 632 -2.46 -9.36 -25.89
CA THR A 632 -3.15 -9.36 -24.59
C THR A 632 -2.37 -8.48 -23.62
N ARG A 633 -3.06 -7.55 -22.98
CA ARG A 633 -2.47 -6.65 -21.98
C ARG A 633 -3.22 -6.75 -20.67
N ILE A 634 -2.47 -6.70 -19.60
CA ILE A 634 -3.03 -6.55 -18.26
C ILE A 634 -3.12 -5.04 -17.99
N PRO A 635 -4.31 -4.53 -17.63
CA PRO A 635 -4.47 -3.10 -17.32
C PRO A 635 -3.52 -2.65 -16.21
N GLY A 636 -2.95 -1.47 -16.33
CA GLY A 636 -2.19 -0.82 -15.26
C GLY A 636 -3.06 -0.56 -14.02
N ILE A 637 -2.41 -0.30 -12.90
CA ILE A 637 -3.08 0.13 -11.67
C ILE A 637 -3.00 1.65 -11.62
N LYS A 638 -4.12 2.30 -11.34
CA LYS A 638 -4.19 3.74 -11.10
C LYS A 638 -3.68 4.01 -9.68
N VAL A 639 -2.98 5.13 -9.49
CA VAL A 639 -2.67 5.61 -8.15
C VAL A 639 -3.89 6.32 -7.61
N ASN A 640 -4.45 5.79 -6.54
CA ASN A 640 -5.53 6.41 -5.79
C ASN A 640 -4.98 7.00 -4.49
N SER A 641 -5.69 7.96 -3.89
CA SER A 641 -5.37 8.43 -2.55
C SER A 641 -5.36 7.26 -1.57
N ASN A 642 -4.41 7.27 -0.65
CA ASN A 642 -4.31 6.19 0.33
C ASN A 642 -5.38 6.35 1.41
N PRO A 643 -6.37 5.45 1.48
CA PRO A 643 -7.42 5.52 2.51
C PRO A 643 -6.89 5.22 3.93
N ASN A 644 -5.67 4.68 4.02
CA ASN A 644 -5.02 4.33 5.29
C ASN A 644 -4.06 5.43 5.80
N LEU A 645 -4.08 6.63 5.22
CA LEU A 645 -3.31 7.77 5.71
C LEU A 645 -4.19 8.70 6.53
N PRO A 646 -3.67 9.22 7.66
CA PRO A 646 -4.33 10.31 8.36
C PRO A 646 -4.27 11.60 7.51
N ASP A 647 -5.24 12.47 7.69
CA ASP A 647 -5.27 13.80 7.04
C ASP A 647 -4.30 14.81 7.70
N ALA A 648 -3.39 14.34 8.55
CA ALA A 648 -2.41 15.16 9.23
C ALA A 648 -1.41 15.79 8.24
N SER A 649 -1.25 17.10 8.32
CA SER A 649 -0.20 17.83 7.61
C SER A 649 1.08 17.81 8.45
N LEU A 650 2.07 17.05 8.01
CA LEU A 650 3.37 16.99 8.68
C LEU A 650 4.30 18.09 8.15
N ASN A 651 4.90 18.87 9.07
CA ASN A 651 5.99 19.75 8.71
C ASN A 651 7.27 18.94 8.57
N VAL A 652 7.62 18.59 7.33
CA VAL A 652 8.79 17.76 7.01
C VAL A 652 10.06 18.32 7.63
N HIS A 653 10.31 19.61 7.47
CA HIS A 653 11.55 20.22 7.97
C HIS A 653 11.66 20.19 9.49
N SER A 654 10.57 20.48 10.22
CA SER A 654 10.59 20.41 11.68
C SER A 654 10.68 18.98 12.19
N SER A 655 10.03 18.04 11.49
CA SER A 655 10.05 16.62 11.84
C SER A 655 11.41 15.97 11.59
N LEU A 656 12.14 16.44 10.58
CA LEU A 656 13.44 15.90 10.17
C LEU A 656 14.62 16.83 10.49
N LYS A 657 14.41 17.88 11.30
CA LYS A 657 15.40 18.94 11.50
C LYS A 657 16.80 18.40 11.82
N GLN A 658 16.93 17.54 12.80
CA GLN A 658 18.22 16.98 13.21
C GLN A 658 18.88 16.19 12.07
N TYR A 659 18.12 15.41 11.34
CA TYR A 659 18.60 14.64 10.19
C TYR A 659 19.10 15.55 9.06
N LEU A 660 18.34 16.60 8.73
CA LEU A 660 18.69 17.54 7.67
C LEU A 660 19.90 18.42 8.07
N ASP A 661 19.99 18.83 9.33
CA ASP A 661 21.14 19.55 9.86
C ASP A 661 22.43 18.71 9.78
N ASN A 662 22.36 17.39 10.07
CA ASN A 662 23.47 16.47 9.90
C ASN A 662 23.88 16.31 8.42
N GLY A 663 22.90 16.15 7.51
CA GLY A 663 23.14 16.09 6.07
C GLY A 663 23.81 17.37 5.54
N LYS A 664 23.42 18.54 6.04
CA LYS A 664 24.07 19.82 5.70
C LYS A 664 25.53 19.87 6.16
N GLN A 665 25.81 19.36 7.37
CA GLN A 665 27.19 19.28 7.87
C GLN A 665 28.05 18.35 7.00
N GLU A 666 27.49 17.24 6.54
CA GLU A 666 28.14 16.30 5.62
C GLU A 666 28.50 17.00 4.31
N ASP A 667 27.56 17.70 3.71
CA ASP A 667 27.76 18.45 2.48
C ASP A 667 28.80 19.55 2.62
N ASP A 668 28.73 20.34 3.69
CA ASP A 668 29.69 21.42 3.97
C ASP A 668 31.12 20.84 4.18
N ALA A 669 31.23 19.65 4.77
CA ALA A 669 32.52 18.98 4.96
C ALA A 669 33.10 18.50 3.62
N TYR A 670 32.29 17.91 2.76
CA TYR A 670 32.73 17.47 1.42
C TYR A 670 33.05 18.67 0.50
N GLU A 671 32.28 19.77 0.59
CA GLU A 671 32.59 21.00 -0.15
C GLU A 671 33.93 21.60 0.22
N LYS A 672 34.24 21.69 1.53
CA LYS A 672 35.54 22.17 2.04
C LYS A 672 36.72 21.33 1.57
N LEU A 673 36.51 20.06 1.32
CA LEU A 673 37.53 19.13 0.82
C LEU A 673 37.60 19.10 -0.73
N GLY A 674 36.76 19.89 -1.40
CA GLY A 674 36.69 19.90 -2.88
C GLY A 674 36.19 18.59 -3.47
N MET A 675 35.55 17.76 -2.67
CA MET A 675 35.09 16.44 -3.05
C MET A 675 33.64 16.40 -3.49
N LEU A 676 32.88 17.43 -3.20
CA LEU A 676 31.67 17.68 -3.96
C LEU A 676 32.18 18.05 -5.36
N ASP A 677 32.48 17.01 -6.12
CA ASP A 677 32.52 17.19 -7.55
C ASP A 677 31.24 17.95 -7.86
N LYS A 678 31.34 19.04 -8.57
CA LYS A 678 30.28 19.86 -9.15
C LYS A 678 29.05 19.06 -9.60
N VAL A 679 28.67 18.07 -8.81
CA VAL A 679 27.35 17.47 -8.71
C VAL A 679 26.55 18.71 -8.35
N HIS A 680 26.14 19.32 -9.38
CA HIS A 680 25.17 20.34 -9.46
C HIS A 680 24.11 20.11 -8.36
N ARG A 681 24.39 20.60 -7.13
CA ARG A 681 23.36 21.33 -6.46
C ARG A 681 23.12 22.50 -7.39
N LEU A 682 22.35 22.26 -8.42
CA LEU A 682 21.70 23.31 -9.13
C LEU A 682 20.96 24.04 -8.01
N LYS A 683 21.60 25.10 -7.47
CA LYS A 683 20.89 26.18 -6.83
C LYS A 683 19.64 26.30 -7.66
N GLU A 684 18.52 25.84 -7.12
CA GLU A 684 17.21 25.76 -7.74
C GLU A 684 17.30 26.18 -9.21
N VAL A 685 17.46 25.19 -10.13
CA VAL A 685 17.49 25.54 -11.56
C VAL A 685 16.18 26.23 -11.71
N LYS A 686 16.29 27.57 -11.82
CA LYS A 686 15.20 28.31 -12.37
C LYS A 686 14.86 27.63 -13.64
N ILE A 687 13.89 26.73 -13.55
CA ILE A 687 13.03 26.61 -14.68
C ILE A 687 12.39 27.99 -14.74
N ARG A 688 13.11 28.95 -15.37
CA ARG A 688 12.36 29.88 -16.19
C ARG A 688 11.50 28.91 -16.95
N ALA A 689 10.22 28.79 -16.59
CA ALA A 689 9.24 28.42 -17.58
C ALA A 689 9.64 29.34 -18.74
N LYS A 690 10.45 28.84 -19.66
CA LYS A 690 10.55 29.44 -20.97
C LYS A 690 9.08 29.55 -21.25
N LYS A 691 8.57 30.80 -21.30
CA LYS A 691 7.29 31.06 -21.88
C LYS A 691 7.37 30.24 -23.13
N HIS A 692 6.83 29.00 -23.07
CA HIS A 692 6.82 28.11 -24.18
C HIS A 692 6.05 28.91 -25.20
N ASP A 693 6.75 29.38 -26.21
CA ASP A 693 6.04 29.92 -27.36
C ASP A 693 5.27 28.74 -27.93
N PRO A 694 3.95 28.68 -27.72
CA PRO A 694 3.19 27.45 -27.90
C PRO A 694 3.11 27.02 -29.33
N LEU A 695 3.37 27.93 -30.26
CA LEU A 695 3.15 27.76 -31.71
C LEU A 695 4.40 27.32 -32.47
N GLU A 696 5.62 27.57 -31.96
CA GLU A 696 6.84 27.22 -32.68
C GLU A 696 7.26 25.77 -32.60
N ASN A 697 6.76 25.03 -31.59
CA ASN A 697 7.25 23.67 -31.26
C ASN A 697 6.29 22.53 -31.61
N TYR A 698 5.10 22.81 -32.16
CA TYR A 698 4.12 21.78 -32.47
C TYR A 698 3.91 21.60 -33.98
N SER A 699 3.71 20.35 -34.39
CA SER A 699 3.29 20.04 -35.77
C SER A 699 1.78 20.25 -35.88
N SER A 700 1.32 21.31 -36.55
CA SER A 700 -0.09 21.57 -36.85
C SER A 700 -0.40 21.31 -38.32
N GLN A 701 -0.27 20.04 -38.78
CA GLN A 701 -0.46 19.74 -40.18
C GLN A 701 -1.93 19.68 -40.63
N TRP A 702 -2.92 19.56 -39.73
CA TRP A 702 -4.23 19.06 -40.13
C TRP A 702 -5.45 19.79 -39.54
N GLY A 703 -5.30 20.91 -38.84
CA GLY A 703 -6.49 21.58 -38.28
C GLY A 703 -6.20 22.59 -37.17
N PRO A 704 -7.22 23.24 -36.64
CA PRO A 704 -7.04 24.25 -35.61
C PRO A 704 -6.54 23.61 -34.31
N VAL A 705 -5.51 24.23 -33.75
CA VAL A 705 -4.95 23.92 -32.45
C VAL A 705 -5.85 24.54 -31.38
N VAL A 706 -6.11 23.83 -30.29
CA VAL A 706 -6.78 24.43 -29.10
C VAL A 706 -5.89 25.59 -28.63
N PRO A 707 -6.40 26.86 -28.61
CA PRO A 707 -5.60 27.99 -28.18
C PRO A 707 -5.13 27.80 -26.74
N GLU A 708 -3.92 28.28 -26.41
CA GLU A 708 -3.38 28.19 -25.06
C GLU A 708 -4.29 28.85 -24.04
N GLY A 709 -4.53 28.19 -22.93
CA GLY A 709 -5.43 28.68 -21.87
C GLY A 709 -6.93 28.44 -22.11
N HIS A 710 -7.32 27.85 -23.26
CA HIS A 710 -8.72 27.56 -23.59
C HIS A 710 -9.08 26.07 -23.39
N ALA A 711 -8.12 25.20 -23.17
CA ALA A 711 -8.36 23.81 -22.76
C ALA A 711 -8.80 23.76 -21.28
N ASP A 712 -9.67 22.80 -20.97
CA ASP A 712 -10.03 22.54 -19.57
C ASP A 712 -8.88 21.97 -18.76
N PHE A 713 -7.97 21.27 -19.42
CA PHE A 713 -6.74 20.77 -18.87
C PHE A 713 -5.68 20.68 -19.96
N THR A 714 -4.45 21.06 -19.63
CA THR A 714 -3.28 20.95 -20.50
C THR A 714 -2.16 20.23 -19.75
N LEU A 715 -1.68 19.15 -20.35
CA LEU A 715 -0.50 18.42 -19.89
C LEU A 715 0.66 18.69 -20.87
N TYR A 716 1.74 19.28 -20.39
CA TYR A 716 3.02 19.31 -21.12
C TYR A 716 3.77 18.03 -20.81
N VAL A 717 4.10 17.27 -21.85
CA VAL A 717 4.73 15.96 -21.69
C VAL A 717 6.22 16.14 -21.51
N GLU A 718 6.70 15.83 -20.31
CA GLU A 718 8.12 15.71 -20.03
C GLU A 718 8.54 14.25 -20.27
N PRO A 719 9.61 14.02 -21.07
CA PRO A 719 10.08 12.66 -21.33
C PRO A 719 10.53 12.03 -20.00
N ARG A 720 9.86 10.97 -19.60
CA ARG A 720 10.28 10.10 -18.50
C ARG A 720 10.41 8.70 -19.07
N ASP A 721 11.56 8.07 -18.92
CA ASP A 721 11.88 6.74 -19.49
C ASP A 721 11.01 5.58 -18.99
N GLU A 722 10.01 5.86 -18.14
CA GLU A 722 9.35 4.86 -17.33
C GLU A 722 8.02 4.34 -17.90
N TYR A 723 7.50 4.94 -18.95
CA TYR A 723 6.19 4.56 -19.48
C TYR A 723 6.28 3.84 -20.83
N PRO A 724 5.85 2.58 -20.91
CA PRO A 724 6.01 1.77 -22.11
C PRO A 724 5.14 2.23 -23.27
N THR A 725 4.04 2.95 -23.01
CA THR A 725 3.15 3.46 -24.05
C THR A 725 2.48 4.76 -23.64
N PRO A 726 2.06 5.62 -24.63
CA PRO A 726 1.29 6.82 -24.33
C PRO A 726 0.01 6.56 -23.53
N GLY A 727 -0.68 5.46 -23.80
CA GLY A 727 -1.91 5.11 -23.08
C GLY A 727 -1.68 4.93 -21.57
N ILE A 728 -0.63 4.19 -21.20
CA ILE A 728 -0.27 4.00 -19.79
C ILE A 728 0.21 5.31 -19.15
N TYR A 729 1.01 6.09 -19.89
CA TYR A 729 1.47 7.38 -19.41
C TYR A 729 0.33 8.35 -19.13
N LEU A 730 -0.58 8.48 -20.09
CA LEU A 730 -1.69 9.43 -20.02
C LEU A 730 -2.76 9.00 -19.02
N GLN A 731 -2.99 7.69 -18.83
CA GLN A 731 -3.93 7.17 -17.84
C GLN A 731 -3.61 7.63 -16.40
N GLY A 732 -2.33 7.71 -16.06
CA GLY A 732 -1.90 8.15 -14.73
C GLY A 732 -1.91 9.67 -14.51
N LEU A 733 -1.98 10.46 -15.59
CA LEU A 733 -1.75 11.91 -15.54
C LEU A 733 -2.96 12.76 -15.96
N LEU A 734 -3.91 12.19 -16.71
CA LEU A 734 -5.07 12.94 -17.20
C LEU A 734 -6.24 12.85 -16.22
N PRO A 735 -6.70 13.98 -15.67
CA PRO A 735 -7.84 14.00 -14.76
C PRO A 735 -9.14 13.75 -15.52
N ASN A 736 -10.06 13.03 -14.89
CA ASN A 736 -11.43 12.79 -15.40
C ASN A 736 -11.46 12.15 -16.81
N VAL A 737 -10.45 11.36 -17.16
CA VAL A 737 -10.41 10.53 -18.35
C VAL A 737 -10.51 9.08 -17.94
N ILE A 738 -11.57 8.39 -18.36
CA ILE A 738 -11.74 6.97 -18.11
C ILE A 738 -11.15 6.19 -19.27
N PHE A 739 -10.10 5.40 -19.02
CA PHE A 739 -9.54 4.51 -20.02
C PHE A 739 -10.17 3.12 -19.86
N THR A 740 -10.75 2.62 -20.95
CA THR A 740 -11.37 1.28 -21.00
C THR A 740 -10.62 0.39 -21.99
N MET A 741 -10.66 -0.93 -21.77
CA MET A 741 -10.11 -1.91 -22.70
C MET A 741 -11.13 -2.20 -23.79
N THR A 742 -10.85 -1.77 -25.02
CA THR A 742 -11.73 -1.94 -26.18
C THR A 742 -10.89 -2.28 -27.40
N GLY A 743 -11.29 -3.29 -28.17
CA GLY A 743 -10.61 -3.65 -29.42
C GLY A 743 -9.16 -4.11 -29.25
N GLY A 744 -8.78 -4.59 -28.05
CA GLY A 744 -7.42 -5.07 -27.75
C GLY A 744 -6.47 -4.01 -27.20
N GLY A 745 -6.91 -2.77 -26.95
CA GLY A 745 -6.10 -1.71 -26.36
C GLY A 745 -6.87 -0.79 -25.44
N MET A 746 -6.15 0.00 -24.65
CA MET A 746 -6.75 1.05 -23.83
C MET A 746 -7.16 2.23 -24.69
N VAL A 747 -8.39 2.69 -24.52
CA VAL A 747 -8.92 3.87 -25.18
C VAL A 747 -9.59 4.79 -24.16
N PRO A 748 -9.46 6.12 -24.29
CA PRO A 748 -10.15 7.06 -23.43
C PRO A 748 -11.65 7.13 -23.79
N ASP A 749 -12.46 7.53 -22.83
CA ASP A 749 -13.91 7.75 -22.93
C ASP A 749 -14.30 8.97 -23.82
N ARG A 750 -13.40 9.41 -24.67
CA ARG A 750 -13.57 10.64 -25.49
C ARG A 750 -12.92 10.54 -26.86
N SER A 751 -13.34 11.42 -27.77
CA SER A 751 -12.75 11.49 -29.11
C SER A 751 -11.29 11.94 -29.06
N VAL A 752 -10.39 11.23 -29.74
CA VAL A 752 -8.95 11.54 -29.78
C VAL A 752 -8.58 12.23 -31.09
N TYR A 753 -7.78 13.28 -30.95
CA TYR A 753 -7.23 14.05 -32.06
C TYR A 753 -5.71 14.05 -31.98
N LEU A 754 -5.04 13.77 -33.11
CA LEU A 754 -3.59 13.87 -33.22
C LEU A 754 -3.26 15.03 -34.19
N ASN A 755 -2.56 16.04 -33.68
CA ASN A 755 -2.20 17.25 -34.47
C ASN A 755 -3.38 17.86 -35.21
N GLY A 756 -4.57 17.91 -34.57
CA GLY A 756 -5.81 18.47 -35.13
C GLY A 756 -6.67 17.52 -35.95
N ARG A 757 -6.19 16.31 -36.30
CA ARG A 757 -6.97 15.30 -37.06
C ARG A 757 -7.64 14.33 -36.08
N LYS A 758 -8.96 14.13 -36.21
CA LYS A 758 -9.70 13.10 -35.48
C LYS A 758 -9.23 11.71 -35.86
N LEU A 759 -8.99 10.85 -34.88
CA LEU A 759 -8.57 9.47 -35.11
C LEU A 759 -9.78 8.53 -35.09
N SER A 760 -9.68 7.42 -35.84
CA SER A 760 -10.57 6.26 -35.67
C SER A 760 -10.24 5.51 -34.38
N LEU A 761 -11.08 4.55 -33.98
CA LEU A 761 -10.84 3.69 -32.83
C LEU A 761 -9.53 2.91 -32.98
N ASP A 762 -9.30 2.28 -34.13
CA ASP A 762 -8.11 1.48 -34.40
C ASP A 762 -6.84 2.35 -34.41
N GLU A 763 -6.90 3.55 -34.97
CA GLU A 763 -5.78 4.50 -34.93
C GLU A 763 -5.50 5.01 -33.51
N THR A 764 -6.52 5.21 -32.69
CA THR A 764 -6.40 5.58 -31.29
C THR A 764 -5.72 4.47 -30.50
N ILE A 765 -6.14 3.22 -30.73
CA ILE A 765 -5.52 2.04 -30.12
C ILE A 765 -4.03 1.96 -30.53
N ASP A 766 -3.71 2.13 -31.81
CA ASP A 766 -2.35 2.09 -32.32
C ASP A 766 -1.44 3.13 -31.62
N ILE A 767 -1.84 4.38 -31.62
CA ILE A 767 -1.00 5.46 -31.05
C ILE A 767 -0.86 5.39 -29.55
N LEU A 768 -1.89 4.91 -28.86
CA LEU A 768 -1.86 4.87 -27.40
C LEU A 768 -1.23 3.59 -26.85
N ASN A 769 -1.22 2.47 -27.62
CA ASN A 769 -0.86 1.18 -27.09
C ASN A 769 0.19 0.41 -27.89
N TYR A 770 0.31 0.62 -29.19
CA TYR A 770 1.08 -0.26 -30.09
C TYR A 770 2.27 0.39 -30.78
N GLY A 771 2.69 1.57 -30.28
CA GLY A 771 3.90 2.25 -30.76
C GLY A 771 3.72 3.06 -32.05
N GLY A 772 2.47 3.35 -32.45
CA GLY A 772 2.17 4.36 -33.45
C GLY A 772 2.62 5.78 -33.04
N LEU A 773 2.82 5.98 -31.71
CA LEU A 773 3.34 7.19 -31.12
C LEU A 773 4.21 6.82 -29.92
N ASP A 774 5.39 7.42 -29.78
CA ASP A 774 6.24 7.30 -28.59
C ASP A 774 5.92 8.46 -27.62
N VAL A 775 5.97 8.20 -26.28
CA VAL A 775 5.74 9.24 -25.25
C VAL A 775 6.65 10.45 -25.47
N GLU A 776 7.91 10.20 -25.79
CA GLU A 776 8.90 11.24 -26.09
C GLU A 776 8.53 12.15 -27.26
N SER A 777 7.71 11.66 -28.19
CA SER A 777 7.25 12.41 -29.35
C SER A 777 6.06 13.31 -29.03
N ILE A 778 5.41 13.15 -27.90
CA ILE A 778 4.31 14.00 -27.46
C ILE A 778 4.89 15.27 -26.86
N ALA A 779 4.37 16.40 -27.29
CA ALA A 779 4.74 17.70 -26.72
C ALA A 779 3.70 18.17 -25.70
N ARG A 780 2.42 18.03 -26.05
CA ARG A 780 1.30 18.54 -25.24
C ARG A 780 0.05 17.69 -25.43
N VAL A 781 -0.74 17.57 -24.38
CA VAL A 781 -2.08 16.98 -24.44
C VAL A 781 -3.09 17.94 -23.83
N ASP A 782 -4.15 18.27 -24.56
CA ASP A 782 -5.25 19.12 -24.09
C ASP A 782 -6.54 18.32 -23.96
N LEU A 783 -7.32 18.63 -22.93
CA LEU A 783 -8.65 18.07 -22.76
C LEU A 783 -9.70 19.17 -22.92
N LEU A 784 -10.75 18.86 -23.67
CA LEU A 784 -12.00 19.62 -23.71
C LEU A 784 -13.10 18.76 -23.11
N ASN A 785 -13.75 19.24 -22.08
CA ASN A 785 -14.87 18.58 -21.39
C ASN A 785 -16.21 19.12 -21.95
N LYS A 786 -17.30 18.43 -21.63
CA LYS A 786 -18.66 18.71 -22.15
C LYS A 786 -19.14 20.17 -22.03
N PHE A 787 -18.61 20.93 -21.07
CA PHE A 787 -19.02 22.32 -20.82
C PHE A 787 -18.06 23.35 -21.43
N ASN A 788 -17.01 22.93 -22.13
CA ASN A 788 -16.10 23.86 -22.80
C ASN A 788 -16.74 24.41 -24.08
N SER A 789 -16.71 25.72 -24.25
CA SER A 789 -17.33 26.38 -25.42
C SER A 789 -16.75 25.92 -26.76
N LEU A 790 -15.47 25.56 -26.80
CA LEU A 790 -14.81 25.08 -28.01
C LEU A 790 -15.29 23.69 -28.47
N ILE A 791 -15.95 22.94 -27.59
CA ILE A 791 -16.42 21.58 -27.90
C ILE A 791 -17.43 21.55 -29.06
N TYR A 792 -18.17 22.66 -29.25
CA TYR A 792 -19.13 22.80 -30.35
C TYR A 792 -18.45 22.70 -31.73
N MET A 793 -17.17 23.03 -31.82
CA MET A 793 -16.38 22.90 -33.05
C MET A 793 -15.97 21.46 -33.36
N TYR A 794 -16.05 20.57 -32.36
CA TYR A 794 -15.54 19.20 -32.43
C TYR A 794 -16.62 18.12 -32.19
N GLY A 795 -17.88 18.42 -32.44
CA GLY A 795 -18.98 17.44 -32.42
C GLY A 795 -19.70 17.30 -31.08
N LYS A 796 -19.52 18.23 -30.14
CA LYS A 796 -20.19 18.29 -28.82
C LYS A 796 -19.88 17.13 -27.86
N GLU A 797 -18.83 16.36 -28.14
CA GLU A 797 -18.38 15.27 -27.26
C GLU A 797 -17.04 15.63 -26.60
N PRO A 798 -16.74 15.12 -25.41
CA PRO A 798 -15.44 15.32 -24.80
C PRO A 798 -14.31 14.90 -25.72
N CYS A 799 -13.24 15.69 -25.77
CA CYS A 799 -12.13 15.52 -26.70
C CYS A 799 -10.79 15.49 -25.96
N MET A 800 -9.85 14.71 -26.49
CA MET A 800 -8.45 14.69 -26.11
C MET A 800 -7.60 15.03 -27.35
N PHE A 801 -6.83 16.10 -27.27
CA PHE A 801 -5.92 16.53 -28.33
C PHE A 801 -4.49 16.19 -27.95
N ILE A 802 -3.81 15.44 -28.79
CA ILE A 802 -2.41 15.10 -28.66
C ILE A 802 -1.63 15.87 -29.69
N TYR A 803 -0.67 16.67 -29.27
CA TYR A 803 0.24 17.42 -30.13
C TYR A 803 1.64 16.82 -30.05
N THR A 804 2.22 16.54 -31.21
CA THR A 804 3.58 16.00 -31.29
C THR A 804 4.61 17.10 -31.45
N LYS A 805 5.85 16.79 -31.06
CA LYS A 805 7.01 17.68 -31.29
C LYS A 805 7.23 17.94 -32.75
N LYS A 806 7.78 19.11 -33.11
CA LYS A 806 8.12 19.47 -34.50
C LYS A 806 9.09 18.44 -35.09
N GLY A 807 8.81 18.01 -36.33
CA GLY A 807 9.62 16.98 -37.02
C GLY A 807 9.12 15.54 -36.80
N TYR A 808 8.09 15.32 -36.01
CA TYR A 808 7.46 14.01 -35.89
C TYR A 808 6.79 13.63 -37.22
N VAL A 809 7.17 12.47 -37.78
CA VAL A 809 6.52 11.87 -38.96
C VAL A 809 5.77 10.63 -38.49
N ARG A 810 4.45 10.64 -38.64
CA ARG A 810 3.62 9.47 -38.34
C ARG A 810 4.02 8.28 -39.19
N LYS A 811 4.34 7.15 -38.56
CA LYS A 811 4.51 5.88 -39.29
C LYS A 811 3.18 5.44 -39.91
N THR A 812 3.24 4.90 -41.12
CA THR A 812 2.02 4.33 -41.74
C THR A 812 1.51 3.19 -40.89
N TYR A 813 0.24 3.26 -40.49
CA TYR A 813 -0.41 2.22 -39.72
C TYR A 813 -0.45 0.89 -40.47
N ASN A 814 0.17 -0.13 -39.93
CA ASN A 814 0.09 -1.50 -40.42
C ASN A 814 -0.45 -2.40 -39.32
N PRO A 815 -1.72 -2.87 -39.42
CA PRO A 815 -2.36 -3.65 -38.39
C PRO A 815 -1.70 -5.02 -38.12
N SER A 816 -0.84 -5.50 -39.02
CA SER A 816 -0.07 -6.74 -38.84
C SER A 816 1.19 -6.56 -37.98
N VAL A 817 1.58 -5.32 -37.70
CA VAL A 817 2.82 -4.98 -36.95
C VAL A 817 2.49 -4.24 -35.70
N VAL A 818 3.03 -4.71 -34.60
CA VAL A 818 2.90 -4.09 -33.27
C VAL A 818 4.29 -3.84 -32.69
N ASN A 819 4.52 -2.62 -32.25
CA ASN A 819 5.75 -2.22 -31.55
C ASN A 819 5.40 -1.84 -30.12
N ILE A 820 6.03 -2.47 -29.15
CA ILE A 820 5.85 -2.13 -27.75
C ILE A 820 7.21 -1.94 -27.06
N THR A 821 7.25 -1.03 -26.12
CA THR A 821 8.33 -1.02 -25.13
C THR A 821 7.88 -1.87 -23.95
N HIS A 822 8.52 -3.04 -23.77
CA HIS A 822 8.23 -3.93 -22.65
C HIS A 822 9.18 -3.60 -21.51
N LYS A 823 8.61 -3.41 -20.32
CA LYS A 823 9.39 -3.19 -19.08
C LYS A 823 9.86 -4.53 -18.56
N GLY A 824 11.15 -4.81 -18.68
CA GLY A 824 11.81 -5.94 -18.04
C GLY A 824 12.05 -5.68 -16.55
N PHE A 825 12.81 -6.57 -15.92
CA PHE A 825 13.19 -6.42 -14.52
C PHE A 825 14.23 -5.29 -14.36
N ASN A 826 14.04 -4.46 -13.34
CA ASN A 826 15.01 -3.43 -12.99
C ASN A 826 16.27 -4.05 -12.38
N LYS A 827 17.41 -3.47 -12.70
CA LYS A 827 18.68 -3.79 -12.03
C LYS A 827 18.71 -3.13 -10.66
N VAL A 828 19.26 -3.82 -9.70
CA VAL A 828 19.46 -3.37 -8.32
C VAL A 828 20.92 -2.98 -8.15
N ARG A 829 21.17 -1.91 -7.42
CA ARG A 829 22.53 -1.46 -7.05
C ARG A 829 23.00 -2.21 -5.81
N GLU A 830 24.30 -2.17 -5.58
CA GLU A 830 24.91 -2.66 -4.36
C GLU A 830 25.13 -1.52 -3.38
N PHE A 831 24.88 -1.79 -2.09
CA PHE A 831 25.19 -0.83 -1.03
C PHE A 831 26.69 -0.70 -0.86
N TYR A 832 27.20 0.52 -0.90
CA TYR A 832 28.61 0.78 -0.69
C TYR A 832 28.93 0.91 0.80
N SER A 833 29.77 0.02 1.32
CA SER A 833 30.31 0.09 2.68
C SER A 833 31.81 0.40 2.62
N PRO A 834 32.27 1.56 3.11
CA PRO A 834 33.68 1.94 3.15
C PRO A 834 34.49 0.93 3.97
N LYS A 835 35.78 0.76 3.59
CA LYS A 835 36.73 -0.10 4.29
C LYS A 835 37.94 0.74 4.69
N TYR A 836 38.22 0.83 5.97
CA TYR A 836 39.31 1.64 6.52
C TYR A 836 40.57 0.85 6.87
N ASP A 837 40.56 -0.44 6.76
CA ASP A 837 41.71 -1.36 6.97
C ASP A 837 42.60 -1.54 5.76
N LYS A 838 42.25 -0.96 4.60
CA LYS A 838 43.03 -1.09 3.38
C LYS A 838 44.16 -0.08 3.32
N PRO A 839 45.36 -0.47 2.78
CA PRO A 839 46.44 0.48 2.47
C PRO A 839 45.92 1.60 1.55
N GLY A 840 46.15 2.86 1.95
CA GLY A 840 45.68 4.03 1.19
C GLY A 840 44.27 4.52 1.53
N ALA A 841 43.59 3.90 2.49
CA ALA A 841 42.34 4.45 3.03
C ALA A 841 42.58 5.84 3.63
N ASN A 842 41.79 6.83 3.17
CA ASN A 842 41.91 8.20 3.70
C ASN A 842 41.11 8.32 5.00
N LEU A 843 41.75 8.04 6.13
CA LEU A 843 41.17 8.16 7.47
C LEU A 843 40.77 9.59 7.85
N LYS A 844 41.31 10.60 7.16
CA LYS A 844 40.98 12.01 7.41
C LYS A 844 39.72 12.47 6.71
N LEU A 845 39.20 11.67 5.79
CA LEU A 845 37.93 11.96 5.14
C LEU A 845 36.79 11.77 6.13
N PRO A 846 35.91 12.74 6.34
CA PRO A 846 34.76 12.54 7.20
C PRO A 846 33.82 11.50 6.58
N ASP A 847 33.31 10.61 7.42
CA ASP A 847 32.27 9.64 7.09
C ASP A 847 31.05 9.93 7.95
N LEU A 848 30.12 10.70 7.42
CA LEU A 848 28.95 11.17 8.16
C LEU A 848 27.67 10.43 7.78
N ARG A 849 27.78 9.25 7.16
CA ARG A 849 26.63 8.43 6.74
C ARG A 849 25.65 8.19 7.90
N SER A 850 24.40 8.29 7.60
CA SER A 850 23.28 7.94 8.51
C SER A 850 22.96 6.45 8.49
N THR A 851 22.94 5.82 7.29
CA THR A 851 22.92 4.36 7.12
C THR A 851 24.38 3.86 7.04
N VAL A 852 24.83 3.21 8.10
CA VAL A 852 26.21 2.75 8.25
C VAL A 852 26.45 1.46 7.48
N TYR A 853 25.46 0.56 7.52
CA TYR A 853 25.51 -0.72 6.83
C TYR A 853 24.14 -1.19 6.41
N TRP A 854 24.05 -1.81 5.24
CA TRP A 854 22.86 -2.48 4.73
C TRP A 854 23.26 -3.77 4.01
N ASP A 855 22.64 -4.89 4.40
CA ASP A 855 22.77 -6.16 3.71
C ASP A 855 21.41 -6.87 3.60
N PRO A 856 20.86 -7.02 2.39
CA PRO A 856 19.61 -7.74 2.17
C PRO A 856 19.78 -9.27 2.03
N TYR A 857 21.00 -9.80 2.05
CA TYR A 857 21.30 -11.20 1.69
C TYR A 857 21.78 -12.05 2.86
N LEU A 858 21.71 -11.53 4.09
CA LEU A 858 22.19 -12.25 5.28
C LEU A 858 21.43 -13.57 5.46
N LYS A 859 22.17 -14.66 5.65
CA LYS A 859 21.62 -16.01 5.81
C LYS A 859 22.36 -16.77 6.90
N THR A 860 21.62 -17.47 7.79
CA THR A 860 22.23 -18.38 8.75
C THR A 860 22.51 -19.75 8.13
N ASP A 861 23.50 -20.44 8.67
CA ASP A 861 23.87 -21.80 8.32
C ASP A 861 22.96 -22.85 9.00
N VAL A 862 23.33 -24.15 8.86
CA VAL A 862 22.57 -25.25 9.48
C VAL A 862 22.66 -25.25 11.02
N ALA A 863 23.67 -24.57 11.59
CA ALA A 863 23.80 -24.36 13.03
C ALA A 863 23.07 -23.10 13.50
N GLY A 864 22.29 -22.45 12.62
CA GLY A 864 21.55 -21.22 12.92
C GLY A 864 22.43 -20.00 13.06
N LYS A 865 23.69 -20.02 12.59
CA LYS A 865 24.67 -18.95 12.83
C LYS A 865 25.09 -18.25 11.55
N THR A 866 25.39 -16.97 11.69
CA THR A 866 26.04 -16.16 10.66
C THR A 866 26.72 -14.96 11.32
N SER A 867 27.64 -14.33 10.60
CA SER A 867 28.24 -13.05 11.02
C SER A 867 28.36 -12.12 9.83
N PHE A 868 28.33 -10.83 10.12
CA PHE A 868 28.61 -9.78 9.14
C PHE A 868 29.52 -8.72 9.78
N ASN A 869 30.18 -7.95 8.96
CA ASN A 869 31.12 -6.95 9.43
C ASN A 869 31.04 -5.67 8.60
N PHE A 870 31.35 -4.57 9.23
CA PHE A 870 31.38 -3.25 8.63
C PHE A 870 32.30 -2.32 9.45
N PHE A 871 32.49 -1.09 8.97
CA PHE A 871 33.18 -0.06 9.70
C PHE A 871 32.20 1.03 10.14
N ASN A 872 32.35 1.50 11.40
CA ASN A 872 31.58 2.62 11.90
C ASN A 872 31.77 3.86 11.02
N ALA A 873 30.80 4.74 11.06
CA ALA A 873 30.93 6.11 10.57
C ALA A 873 31.61 7.00 11.62
N ASP A 874 31.84 8.27 11.30
CA ASP A 874 32.33 9.25 12.24
C ASP A 874 31.19 9.82 13.11
N GLY A 875 31.55 10.16 14.34
CA GLY A 875 30.66 10.79 15.33
C GLY A 875 30.24 9.83 16.44
N PRO A 876 30.33 10.32 17.70
CA PRO A 876 29.89 9.56 18.85
C PRO A 876 28.36 9.44 18.85
N GLY A 877 27.85 8.30 19.28
CA GLY A 877 26.41 8.07 19.35
C GLY A 877 26.03 6.62 19.60
N THR A 878 24.73 6.38 19.67
CA THR A 878 24.16 5.03 19.73
C THR A 878 23.91 4.52 18.33
N TYR A 879 24.51 3.38 18.00
CA TYR A 879 24.30 2.71 16.74
C TYR A 879 23.31 1.57 16.92
N LYS A 880 22.30 1.54 16.07
CA LYS A 880 21.18 0.60 16.11
C LYS A 880 21.31 -0.41 14.96
N VAL A 881 21.41 -1.67 15.32
CA VAL A 881 21.38 -2.82 14.40
C VAL A 881 19.98 -3.38 14.39
N ILE A 882 19.34 -3.46 13.24
CA ILE A 882 18.01 -4.05 13.05
C ILE A 882 18.18 -5.24 12.12
N VAL A 883 17.78 -6.42 12.59
CA VAL A 883 17.72 -7.64 11.78
C VAL A 883 16.28 -8.12 11.69
N GLU A 884 15.80 -8.31 10.48
CA GLU A 884 14.49 -8.87 10.20
C GLU A 884 14.56 -9.99 9.16
N GLY A 885 13.72 -11.00 9.30
CA GLY A 885 13.73 -12.10 8.35
C GLY A 885 12.72 -13.19 8.62
N ILE A 886 12.88 -14.27 7.86
CA ILE A 886 11.96 -15.40 7.82
C ILE A 886 12.72 -16.70 7.56
N ASN A 887 12.28 -17.81 8.15
CA ASN A 887 12.78 -19.14 7.82
C ASN A 887 11.88 -19.87 6.81
N ALA A 888 12.28 -21.07 6.42
CA ALA A 888 11.54 -21.89 5.45
C ALA A 888 10.15 -22.34 5.95
N ASN A 889 9.92 -22.37 7.25
CA ASN A 889 8.64 -22.73 7.86
C ASN A 889 7.65 -21.56 7.93
N GLY A 890 8.09 -20.34 7.56
CA GLY A 890 7.28 -19.12 7.66
C GLY A 890 7.38 -18.42 9.01
N GLU A 891 8.24 -18.90 9.92
CA GLU A 891 8.46 -18.24 11.20
C GLU A 891 9.22 -16.93 10.98
N LEU A 892 8.63 -15.84 11.45
CA LEU A 892 9.19 -14.49 11.37
C LEU A 892 10.14 -14.24 12.52
N GLY A 893 11.21 -13.48 12.27
CA GLY A 893 12.16 -13.07 13.29
C GLY A 893 12.51 -11.59 13.16
N ARG A 894 12.62 -10.91 14.29
CA ARG A 894 13.10 -9.52 14.40
C ARG A 894 13.88 -9.35 15.69
N GLN A 895 15.03 -8.69 15.59
CA GLN A 895 15.83 -8.30 16.74
C GLN A 895 16.46 -6.95 16.52
N VAL A 896 16.49 -6.14 17.57
CA VAL A 896 17.19 -4.85 17.63
C VAL A 896 18.29 -4.95 18.65
N TYR A 897 19.49 -4.52 18.25
CA TYR A 897 20.66 -4.47 19.13
C TYR A 897 21.31 -3.08 19.05
N ARG A 898 21.84 -2.59 20.17
CA ARG A 898 22.49 -1.28 20.25
C ARG A 898 23.87 -1.39 20.85
N TYR A 899 24.78 -0.60 20.29
CA TYR A 899 26.13 -0.41 20.84
C TYR A 899 26.51 1.07 20.75
N MET A 900 27.52 1.48 21.49
CA MET A 900 28.00 2.85 21.55
C MET A 900 29.19 3.04 20.60
N VAL A 901 29.26 4.21 19.98
CA VAL A 901 30.47 4.71 19.32
C VAL A 901 30.92 5.93 20.10
N GLU A 902 32.20 5.92 20.50
CA GLU A 902 32.86 7.00 21.23
C GLU A 902 33.94 7.62 20.38
N ASP A 903 34.31 8.87 20.67
CA ASP A 903 35.37 9.61 19.95
C ASP A 903 36.75 8.99 20.13
#